data_e1846443a35c32ae8d319fea1890aeb2
#
_entry.id   e1846443a35c32ae8d319fea1890aeb2
#
_cell.length_a   1.000
_cell.length_b   1.000
_cell.length_c   1.000
_cell.angle_alpha   90.00
_cell.angle_beta   90.00
_cell.angle_gamma   90.00
#
_symmetry.space_group_name_H-M   'P 1'
#
loop_
_entity.id
_entity.type
_entity.pdbx_description
1 polymer ?
#
loop_
_entity_poly.entity_id
_entity_poly.type
_entity_poly.pdbx_seq_one_letter_code
_entity_poly.pdbx_strand_id
1 'polypeptide(L)'
;MNRYQKIQLSQRKYYIIGFIVLVVLLYIIRLFYLQIIADEYKVYAQINAFEFLTEYPPRGSIYDRNGKLLVMNEPSYDLMVVPKDAKGCDTMALCDILQITKEEFIKRMRKLSLPPNSPRKQGIFEKQLSVKTYAALQEKMYRFKGFYVQVRSIRKYPKPIAAHALGYVGEVSKEKIEKDPYYKEGDYIGISGIEYSYEKYLRGKKGTRIIIKDVHNREVGRFMDGKYDTLAIPGKPLYSSIDADLQEYGEYLMQNKKGSIVAIEPSTGEILCLVSSPTYDPNLLVGGRERNKNFARLYADTINVPLFNRATQAMYPPGSTFKLIDALIGQKDGVLFPNTRYPCARGYPPMGGKPKCHPHPSPPDLEMSIQYSCNSYYSYVFKSIVENYKLWGNFENAYQQWREAVISFGIGKKLNYDIPFEKPGNVPSIQYYNKVFGKSKWFASTVISLGIGQAELTAVPIQLANVMCIIANRGFYYTPHIIKGIGHEKYLDSTFKIKHYAYVTEKEYYERVINAMEKVVEAGTATLAKIKDIKICGKTGTAQNPHGKDHALFFAFAPKDNPKIAISVIVENSGFGGVWAAPIASLMIEKYLKGKISRPELEKRMVEANLIKANIEYIKRGMPDKKKNNTHQKKKRNH
;
A
#
# COMPACT_ATOMS: atom_id res chain seq x y z
N MET A 1 -79.74 2.03 63.25
CA MET A 1 -78.52 1.26 63.17
C MET A 1 -78.29 0.55 64.52
N ASN A 2 -78.34 -0.79 64.50
CA ASN A 2 -78.31 -1.62 65.71
C ASN A 2 -76.95 -1.57 66.41
N ARG A 3 -76.93 -1.57 67.72
CA ARG A 3 -75.72 -1.49 68.58
C ARG A 3 -74.63 -2.48 68.17
N TYR A 4 -74.98 -3.63 67.60
CA TYR A 4 -74.10 -4.65 67.01
C TYR A 4 -73.41 -4.18 65.75
N GLN A 5 -74.03 -3.43 64.86
CA GLN A 5 -73.45 -2.88 63.66
C GLN A 5 -72.40 -1.79 63.90
N LYS A 6 -72.61 -0.98 65.00
CA LYS A 6 -71.62 0.02 65.41
C LYS A 6 -70.33 -0.62 65.97
N ILE A 7 -70.46 -1.77 66.69
CA ILE A 7 -69.32 -2.49 67.24
C ILE A 7 -68.51 -3.16 66.12
N GLN A 8 -69.20 -3.77 65.13
CA GLN A 8 -68.52 -4.35 63.92
C GLN A 8 -67.80 -3.31 63.05
N LEU A 9 -68.39 -2.14 62.90
CA LEU A 9 -67.74 -1.03 62.14
C LEU A 9 -66.55 -0.49 62.91
N SER A 10 -66.54 -0.42 64.23
CA SER A 10 -65.40 0.01 65.02
C SER A 10 -64.23 -1.02 65.00
N GLN A 11 -64.55 -2.32 64.93
CA GLN A 11 -63.52 -3.35 64.77
C GLN A 11 -62.89 -3.34 63.40
N ARG A 12 -63.69 -3.15 62.35
CA ARG A 12 -63.18 -2.99 60.93
C ARG A 12 -62.21 -1.82 60.79
N LYS A 13 -62.40 -0.75 61.54
CA LYS A 13 -61.46 0.36 61.58
C LYS A 13 -60.08 -0.08 62.00
N TYR A 14 -59.92 -0.92 62.97
CA TYR A 14 -58.60 -1.41 63.42
C TYR A 14 -57.95 -2.35 62.40
N TYR A 15 -58.74 -3.17 61.68
CA TYR A 15 -58.20 -3.98 60.59
C TYR A 15 -57.70 -3.12 59.43
N ILE A 16 -58.40 -2.04 59.04
CA ILE A 16 -57.97 -1.12 58.01
C ILE A 16 -56.73 -0.36 58.43
N ILE A 17 -56.68 0.14 59.72
CA ILE A 17 -55.52 0.80 60.23
C ILE A 17 -54.32 -0.17 60.30
N GLY A 18 -54.54 -1.40 60.79
CA GLY A 18 -53.47 -2.42 60.76
C GLY A 18 -52.94 -2.75 59.38
N PHE A 19 -53.81 -2.83 58.38
CA PHE A 19 -53.43 -3.04 57.00
C PHE A 19 -52.59 -1.84 56.44
N ILE A 20 -53.05 -0.61 56.72
CA ILE A 20 -52.27 0.61 56.27
C ILE A 20 -50.92 0.65 56.97
N VAL A 21 -50.83 0.38 58.24
CA VAL A 21 -49.56 0.34 58.97
C VAL A 21 -48.64 -0.75 58.43
N LEU A 22 -49.19 -1.94 58.14
CA LEU A 22 -48.42 -3.01 57.51
C LEU A 22 -47.86 -2.59 56.16
N VAL A 23 -48.66 -1.97 55.26
CA VAL A 23 -48.22 -1.47 53.95
C VAL A 23 -47.14 -0.40 54.14
N VAL A 24 -47.32 0.56 55.04
CA VAL A 24 -46.31 1.59 55.33
C VAL A 24 -45.02 0.96 55.84
N LEU A 25 -45.09 -0.03 56.67
CA LEU A 25 -43.93 -0.73 57.25
C LEU A 25 -43.18 -1.49 56.16
N LEU A 26 -43.90 -2.15 55.22
CA LEU A 26 -43.30 -2.80 54.05
C LEU A 26 -42.59 -1.77 53.13
N TYR A 27 -43.18 -0.59 52.91
CA TYR A 27 -42.54 0.46 52.16
C TYR A 27 -41.29 0.99 52.86
N ILE A 28 -41.32 1.18 54.16
CA ILE A 28 -40.16 1.63 54.95
C ILE A 28 -39.02 0.58 54.87
N ILE A 29 -39.35 -0.69 55.07
CA ILE A 29 -38.38 -1.79 54.97
C ILE A 29 -37.80 -1.85 53.55
N ARG A 30 -38.64 -1.69 52.51
CA ARG A 30 -38.19 -1.69 51.12
C ARG A 30 -37.31 -0.49 50.80
N LEU A 31 -37.68 0.71 51.28
CA LEU A 31 -36.85 1.90 51.14
C LEU A 31 -35.51 1.77 51.90
N PHE A 32 -35.53 1.24 53.12
CA PHE A 32 -34.31 0.98 53.86
C PHE A 32 -33.39 0.01 53.12
N TYR A 33 -33.94 -1.10 52.58
CA TYR A 33 -33.20 -2.02 51.75
C TYR A 33 -32.58 -1.35 50.52
N LEU A 34 -33.36 -0.55 49.79
CA LEU A 34 -32.91 0.14 48.56
C LEU A 34 -31.87 1.24 48.84
N GLN A 35 -31.97 1.94 49.97
CA GLN A 35 -31.09 3.10 50.26
C GLN A 35 -29.82 2.72 51.02
N ILE A 36 -29.85 1.67 51.85
CA ILE A 36 -28.76 1.33 52.77
C ILE A 36 -28.09 0.01 52.39
N ILE A 37 -28.84 -1.01 52.00
CA ILE A 37 -28.32 -2.38 51.81
C ILE A 37 -27.99 -2.66 50.32
N ALA A 38 -28.80 -2.17 49.39
CA ALA A 38 -28.59 -2.42 47.96
C ALA A 38 -27.53 -1.49 47.36
N ASP A 39 -26.26 -1.88 47.47
CA ASP A 39 -25.13 -1.14 46.91
C ASP A 39 -25.18 -1.02 45.36
N GLU A 40 -25.90 -1.93 44.70
CA GLU A 40 -26.10 -1.85 43.23
C GLU A 40 -26.70 -0.51 42.78
N TYR A 41 -27.69 0.02 43.52
CA TYR A 41 -28.32 1.30 43.19
C TYR A 41 -27.41 2.52 43.46
N LYS A 42 -26.52 2.41 44.47
CA LYS A 42 -25.48 3.42 44.71
C LYS A 42 -24.48 3.44 43.56
N VAL A 43 -24.08 2.25 43.09
CA VAL A 43 -23.20 2.10 41.92
C VAL A 43 -23.86 2.65 40.64
N TYR A 44 -25.15 2.35 40.40
CA TYR A 44 -25.90 2.91 39.27
C TYR A 44 -26.09 4.42 39.37
N ALA A 45 -26.34 4.97 40.53
CA ALA A 45 -26.42 6.42 40.73
C ALA A 45 -25.06 7.10 40.51
N GLN A 46 -23.98 6.48 40.96
CA GLN A 46 -22.61 6.96 40.69
C GLN A 46 -22.23 6.84 39.22
N ILE A 47 -22.55 5.72 38.54
CA ILE A 47 -22.28 5.52 37.12
C ILE A 47 -23.00 6.58 36.27
N ASN A 48 -24.23 6.97 36.63
CA ASN A 48 -24.96 8.03 35.93
C ASN A 48 -24.37 9.45 36.14
N ALA A 49 -23.58 9.66 37.20
CA ALA A 49 -22.89 10.91 37.47
C ALA A 49 -21.50 10.96 36.81
N PHE A 50 -20.99 9.82 36.31
CA PHE A 50 -19.67 9.75 35.69
C PHE A 50 -19.77 9.74 34.18
N GLU A 51 -18.91 10.51 33.54
CA GLU A 51 -18.66 10.42 32.08
C GLU A 51 -17.20 10.03 31.83
N PHE A 52 -17.03 9.00 30.99
CA PHE A 52 -15.73 8.50 30.58
C PHE A 52 -15.31 9.20 29.28
N LEU A 53 -14.43 10.18 29.39
CA LEU A 53 -13.87 10.89 28.23
C LEU A 53 -12.66 10.12 27.69
N THR A 54 -12.71 9.76 26.42
CA THR A 54 -11.57 9.11 25.76
C THR A 54 -10.51 10.15 25.42
N GLU A 55 -9.29 9.94 25.93
CA GLU A 55 -8.11 10.70 25.53
C GLU A 55 -7.39 10.00 24.39
N TYR A 56 -7.26 10.71 23.27
CA TYR A 56 -6.62 10.16 22.07
C TYR A 56 -5.12 10.41 22.12
N PRO A 57 -4.29 9.35 22.01
CA PRO A 57 -2.86 9.52 21.93
C PRO A 57 -2.44 10.10 20.57
N PRO A 58 -1.36 10.86 20.51
CA PRO A 58 -0.73 11.17 19.23
C PRO A 58 -0.19 9.88 18.58
N ARG A 59 -0.40 9.75 17.29
CA ARG A 59 0.16 8.62 16.52
C ARG A 59 1.69 8.74 16.44
N GLY A 60 2.40 7.62 16.34
CA GLY A 60 3.85 7.60 16.14
C GLY A 60 4.25 8.36 14.87
N SER A 61 5.33 9.12 14.91
CA SER A 61 5.92 9.76 13.73
C SER A 61 6.63 8.74 12.84
N ILE A 62 6.77 9.05 11.55
CA ILE A 62 7.52 8.21 10.60
C ILE A 62 8.70 9.00 10.05
N TYR A 63 9.89 8.42 10.15
CA TYR A 63 11.14 8.99 9.71
C TYR A 63 11.70 8.23 8.51
N ASP A 64 12.45 8.90 7.65
CA ASP A 64 13.22 8.26 6.59
C ASP A 64 14.46 7.55 7.14
N ARG A 65 15.25 6.90 6.27
CA ARG A 65 16.48 6.18 6.67
C ARG A 65 17.55 7.09 7.29
N ASN A 66 17.54 8.39 6.99
CA ASN A 66 18.48 9.40 7.43
C ASN A 66 17.97 10.22 8.63
N GLY A 67 16.78 9.89 9.16
CA GLY A 67 16.15 10.61 10.28
C GLY A 67 15.34 11.83 9.86
N LYS A 68 15.10 12.07 8.55
CA LYS A 68 14.22 13.13 8.08
C LYS A 68 12.76 12.75 8.34
N LEU A 69 11.97 13.71 8.77
CA LEU A 69 10.55 13.49 9.10
C LEU A 69 9.70 13.35 7.83
N LEU A 70 9.07 12.19 7.65
CA LEU A 70 8.17 11.89 6.54
C LEU A 70 6.70 12.11 6.92
N VAL A 71 6.30 11.71 8.13
CA VAL A 71 4.93 11.87 8.64
C VAL A 71 4.97 12.31 10.09
N MET A 72 4.26 13.38 10.40
CA MET A 72 4.10 13.92 11.74
C MET A 72 2.63 14.11 12.11
N ASN A 73 2.41 14.56 13.33
CA ASN A 73 1.10 14.96 13.78
C ASN A 73 1.01 16.50 13.84
N GLU A 74 -0.14 17.02 13.45
CA GLU A 74 -0.50 18.42 13.60
C GLU A 74 -1.77 18.50 14.45
N PRO A 75 -1.88 19.43 15.41
CA PRO A 75 -3.11 19.63 16.17
C PRO A 75 -4.25 20.05 15.25
N SER A 76 -5.41 19.46 15.44
CA SER A 76 -6.65 19.80 14.76
C SER A 76 -7.75 20.01 15.79
N TYR A 77 -8.74 20.76 15.44
CA TYR A 77 -9.80 21.20 16.33
C TYR A 77 -11.16 20.74 15.81
N ASP A 78 -11.82 19.85 16.55
CA ASP A 78 -13.18 19.42 16.26
C ASP A 78 -14.15 20.28 17.09
N LEU A 79 -15.22 20.80 16.46
CA LEU A 79 -16.30 21.46 17.17
C LEU A 79 -17.29 20.41 17.64
N MET A 80 -17.37 20.27 18.93
CA MET A 80 -18.29 19.37 19.61
C MET A 80 -19.55 20.09 20.04
N VAL A 81 -20.66 19.37 20.18
CA VAL A 81 -21.91 19.92 20.73
C VAL A 81 -22.63 18.91 21.60
N VAL A 82 -23.24 19.36 22.68
CA VAL A 82 -24.28 18.66 23.42
C VAL A 82 -25.62 19.27 23.02
N PRO A 83 -26.43 18.63 22.16
CA PRO A 83 -27.61 19.27 21.56
C PRO A 83 -28.62 19.82 22.57
N LYS A 84 -28.77 19.17 23.72
CA LYS A 84 -29.66 19.63 24.81
C LYS A 84 -29.22 20.98 25.37
N ASP A 85 -27.90 21.21 25.47
CA ASP A 85 -27.31 22.39 26.12
C ASP A 85 -27.13 23.55 25.12
N ALA A 86 -27.28 23.26 23.82
CA ALA A 86 -27.15 24.26 22.74
C ALA A 86 -28.41 25.13 22.55
N LYS A 87 -29.43 25.00 23.42
CA LYS A 87 -30.62 25.84 23.39
C LYS A 87 -30.25 27.29 23.70
N GLY A 88 -30.66 28.22 22.81
CA GLY A 88 -30.36 29.65 22.96
C GLY A 88 -28.96 30.07 22.53
N CYS A 89 -28.21 29.24 21.81
CA CYS A 89 -26.95 29.61 21.17
C CYS A 89 -27.22 30.57 19.99
N ASP A 90 -26.26 31.44 19.70
CA ASP A 90 -26.31 32.34 18.55
C ASP A 90 -26.03 31.56 17.24
N THR A 91 -27.09 30.95 16.72
CA THR A 91 -27.02 30.06 15.54
C THR A 91 -26.52 30.80 14.30
N MET A 92 -26.91 32.06 14.11
CA MET A 92 -26.53 32.81 12.91
C MET A 92 -25.05 33.14 12.91
N ALA A 93 -24.51 33.65 14.01
CA ALA A 93 -23.09 33.93 14.14
C ALA A 93 -22.24 32.65 14.01
N LEU A 94 -22.73 31.50 14.48
CA LEU A 94 -22.04 30.24 14.31
C LEU A 94 -22.06 29.76 12.86
N CYS A 95 -23.19 29.88 12.16
CA CYS A 95 -23.32 29.59 10.74
C CYS A 95 -22.37 30.42 9.88
N ASP A 96 -22.26 31.71 10.17
CA ASP A 96 -21.36 32.63 9.46
C ASP A 96 -19.88 32.21 9.63
N ILE A 97 -19.46 31.89 10.84
CA ILE A 97 -18.09 31.46 11.13
C ILE A 97 -17.77 30.11 10.41
N LEU A 98 -18.72 29.18 10.44
CA LEU A 98 -18.56 27.87 9.84
C LEU A 98 -18.84 27.85 8.33
N GLN A 99 -19.35 28.96 7.77
CA GLN A 99 -19.76 29.05 6.37
C GLN A 99 -20.76 27.97 5.98
N ILE A 100 -21.80 27.77 6.81
CA ILE A 100 -22.89 26.80 6.58
C ILE A 100 -24.24 27.52 6.58
N THR A 101 -25.24 26.93 5.90
CA THR A 101 -26.60 27.48 5.95
C THR A 101 -27.33 27.08 7.24
N LYS A 102 -28.37 27.80 7.58
CA LYS A 102 -29.22 27.48 8.73
C LYS A 102 -29.87 26.08 8.60
N GLU A 103 -30.25 25.74 7.38
CA GLU A 103 -30.81 24.42 7.07
C GLU A 103 -29.81 23.29 7.36
N GLU A 104 -28.55 23.50 6.98
CA GLU A 104 -27.48 22.53 7.24
C GLU A 104 -27.18 22.43 8.74
N PHE A 105 -27.20 23.53 9.47
CA PHE A 105 -27.09 23.55 10.94
C PHE A 105 -28.21 22.70 11.58
N ILE A 106 -29.46 22.93 11.19
CA ILE A 106 -30.63 22.19 11.72
C ILE A 106 -30.50 20.69 11.38
N LYS A 107 -30.11 20.36 10.17
CA LYS A 107 -29.89 18.96 9.73
C LYS A 107 -28.84 18.25 10.60
N ARG A 108 -27.72 18.93 10.90
CA ARG A 108 -26.66 18.39 11.77
C ARG A 108 -27.13 18.21 13.21
N MET A 109 -27.78 19.21 13.77
CA MET A 109 -28.35 19.11 15.12
C MET A 109 -29.36 17.98 15.25
N ARG A 110 -30.26 17.82 14.24
CA ARG A 110 -31.22 16.74 14.19
C ARG A 110 -30.54 15.36 14.15
N LYS A 111 -29.49 15.20 13.33
CA LYS A 111 -28.72 13.97 13.25
C LYS A 111 -28.09 13.60 14.60
N LEU A 112 -27.56 14.58 15.32
CA LEU A 112 -26.91 14.37 16.62
C LEU A 112 -27.92 14.15 17.76
N SER A 113 -29.20 14.49 17.54
CA SER A 113 -30.28 14.34 18.55
C SER A 113 -31.09 13.06 18.41
N LEU A 114 -31.01 12.36 17.27
CA LEU A 114 -31.80 11.16 16.95
C LEU A 114 -30.96 9.87 17.09
N PRO A 115 -31.59 8.73 17.45
CA PRO A 115 -30.93 7.45 17.50
C PRO A 115 -30.10 7.13 16.21
N PRO A 116 -28.92 6.53 16.36
CA PRO A 116 -28.29 5.96 17.57
C PRO A 116 -27.65 7.01 18.51
N ASN A 117 -27.67 8.31 18.14
CA ASN A 117 -27.19 9.41 18.97
C ASN A 117 -28.21 9.78 20.05
N SER A 118 -27.83 10.71 20.92
CA SER A 118 -28.69 11.20 21.99
C SER A 118 -28.50 12.71 22.18
N PRO A 119 -29.58 13.48 22.41
CA PRO A 119 -29.46 14.91 22.64
C PRO A 119 -28.68 15.26 23.92
N ARG A 120 -28.49 14.31 24.82
CA ARG A 120 -27.75 14.48 26.07
C ARG A 120 -26.28 14.07 25.97
N LYS A 121 -25.87 13.42 24.87
CA LYS A 121 -24.47 13.02 24.64
C LYS A 121 -23.80 14.03 23.72
N GLN A 122 -22.50 14.18 23.93
CA GLN A 122 -21.66 14.97 23.03
C GLN A 122 -21.58 14.31 21.66
N GLY A 123 -21.60 15.14 20.62
CA GLY A 123 -21.40 14.72 19.24
C GLY A 123 -20.52 15.71 18.47
N ILE A 124 -19.89 15.23 17.41
CA ILE A 124 -19.05 16.07 16.57
C ILE A 124 -19.95 16.86 15.63
N PHE A 125 -20.00 18.18 15.77
CA PHE A 125 -20.79 19.09 14.93
C PHE A 125 -20.04 19.43 13.63
N GLU A 126 -18.75 19.79 13.74
CA GLU A 126 -17.85 20.02 12.60
C GLU A 126 -16.48 19.43 12.91
N LYS A 127 -15.92 18.70 11.92
CA LYS A 127 -14.60 18.07 12.04
C LYS A 127 -13.52 19.00 11.53
N GLN A 128 -12.38 18.99 12.19
CA GLN A 128 -11.12 19.55 11.70
C GLN A 128 -11.26 20.99 11.19
N LEU A 129 -11.61 21.87 12.10
CA LEU A 129 -11.65 23.32 11.84
C LEU A 129 -10.31 23.82 11.31
N SER A 130 -10.33 24.68 10.30
CA SER A 130 -9.13 25.40 9.89
C SER A 130 -8.63 26.30 11.03
N VAL A 131 -7.34 26.58 11.08
CA VAL A 131 -6.75 27.49 12.09
C VAL A 131 -7.48 28.83 12.10
N LYS A 132 -7.84 29.36 10.92
CA LYS A 132 -8.61 30.61 10.78
C LYS A 132 -10.01 30.49 11.37
N THR A 133 -10.72 29.40 11.08
CA THR A 133 -12.08 29.16 11.60
C THR A 133 -12.04 28.92 13.11
N TYR A 134 -11.03 28.19 13.59
CA TYR A 134 -10.82 27.97 15.02
C TYR A 134 -10.58 29.29 15.78
N ALA A 135 -9.69 30.15 15.29
CA ALA A 135 -9.41 31.44 15.90
C ALA A 135 -10.67 32.31 16.00
N ALA A 136 -11.43 32.42 14.89
CA ALA A 136 -12.68 33.17 14.86
C ALA A 136 -13.76 32.60 15.80
N LEU A 137 -13.80 31.27 15.92
CA LEU A 137 -14.71 30.58 16.83
C LEU A 137 -14.33 30.80 18.29
N GLN A 138 -13.04 30.66 18.61
CA GLN A 138 -12.52 30.80 19.97
C GLN A 138 -12.80 32.21 20.56
N GLU A 139 -12.66 33.24 19.75
CA GLU A 139 -12.98 34.64 20.15
C GLU A 139 -14.44 34.82 20.57
N LYS A 140 -15.38 34.06 19.95
CA LYS A 140 -16.82 34.18 20.17
C LYS A 140 -17.45 33.00 20.89
N MET A 141 -16.63 32.09 21.45
CA MET A 141 -17.10 30.85 22.03
C MET A 141 -18.10 31.01 23.18
N TYR A 142 -18.00 32.10 23.91
CA TYR A 142 -18.95 32.45 25.00
C TYR A 142 -20.41 32.62 24.52
N ARG A 143 -20.64 32.88 23.22
CA ARG A 143 -21.97 33.01 22.58
C ARG A 143 -22.58 31.66 22.21
N PHE A 144 -21.76 30.62 22.13
CA PHE A 144 -22.16 29.32 21.61
C PHE A 144 -22.36 28.30 22.73
N LYS A 145 -23.38 28.49 23.56
CA LYS A 145 -23.73 27.56 24.63
C LYS A 145 -23.88 26.14 24.11
N GLY A 146 -23.37 25.15 24.86
CA GLY A 146 -23.41 23.72 24.49
C GLY A 146 -22.42 23.30 23.43
N PHE A 147 -21.66 24.23 22.86
CA PHE A 147 -20.54 23.96 21.96
C PHE A 147 -19.21 24.10 22.69
N TYR A 148 -18.23 23.27 22.32
CA TYR A 148 -16.86 23.35 22.80
C TYR A 148 -15.91 22.74 21.77
N VAL A 149 -14.62 23.07 21.88
CA VAL A 149 -13.60 22.56 20.97
C VAL A 149 -12.85 21.42 21.63
N GLN A 150 -12.74 20.31 20.90
CA GLN A 150 -11.89 19.17 21.27
C GLN A 150 -10.67 19.15 20.37
N VAL A 151 -9.49 19.14 20.97
CA VAL A 151 -8.23 18.98 20.24
C VAL A 151 -8.06 17.51 19.84
N ARG A 152 -7.77 17.30 18.55
CA ARG A 152 -7.38 16.00 18.01
C ARG A 152 -6.05 16.12 17.28
N SER A 153 -5.40 15.00 17.04
CA SER A 153 -4.17 14.91 16.25
C SER A 153 -4.52 14.40 14.87
N ILE A 154 -4.10 15.13 13.83
CA ILE A 154 -4.21 14.69 12.43
C ILE A 154 -2.82 14.47 11.82
N ARG A 155 -2.76 13.68 10.76
CA ARG A 155 -1.51 13.45 10.05
C ARG A 155 -1.12 14.66 9.21
N LYS A 156 0.17 14.87 9.12
CA LYS A 156 0.81 15.86 8.24
C LYS A 156 1.98 15.22 7.52
N TYR A 157 2.04 15.40 6.23
CA TYR A 157 3.14 14.98 5.39
C TYR A 157 3.92 16.24 4.99
N PRO A 158 5.09 16.51 5.63
CA PRO A 158 5.88 17.72 5.36
C PRO A 158 6.29 17.86 3.89
N LYS A 159 6.59 16.72 3.25
CA LYS A 159 6.80 16.62 1.81
C LYS A 159 5.71 15.72 1.20
N PRO A 160 5.10 16.07 0.07
CA PRO A 160 4.04 15.29 -0.57
C PRO A 160 4.61 14.12 -1.41
N ILE A 161 5.46 13.31 -0.82
CA ILE A 161 6.15 12.17 -1.45
C ILE A 161 5.73 10.84 -0.85
N ALA A 162 6.05 9.74 -1.54
CA ALA A 162 5.87 8.36 -1.07
C ALA A 162 4.42 8.00 -0.66
N ALA A 163 3.41 8.64 -1.27
CA ALA A 163 2.02 8.48 -0.89
C ALA A 163 1.56 7.00 -0.81
N HIS A 164 1.99 6.17 -1.75
CA HIS A 164 1.63 4.75 -1.80
C HIS A 164 2.38 3.90 -0.78
N ALA A 165 3.60 4.29 -0.40
CA ALA A 165 4.41 3.61 0.60
C ALA A 165 3.96 3.99 2.02
N LEU A 166 3.82 5.28 2.29
CA LEU A 166 3.41 5.79 3.60
C LEU A 166 1.94 5.49 3.86
N GLY A 167 1.09 5.63 2.85
CA GLY A 167 -0.35 5.47 2.98
C GLY A 167 -1.03 6.68 3.62
N TYR A 168 -2.28 6.50 4.01
CA TYR A 168 -3.09 7.53 4.67
C TYR A 168 -4.01 6.95 5.74
N VAL A 169 -4.52 7.82 6.58
CA VAL A 169 -5.42 7.50 7.70
C VAL A 169 -6.85 7.92 7.33
N GLY A 170 -7.83 7.10 7.69
CA GLY A 170 -9.25 7.37 7.47
C GLY A 170 -10.11 6.98 8.66
N GLU A 171 -11.41 7.30 8.61
CA GLU A 171 -12.35 6.82 9.63
C GLU A 171 -12.51 5.31 9.57
N VAL A 172 -12.65 4.71 10.73
CA VAL A 172 -12.86 3.28 10.89
C VAL A 172 -14.22 2.86 10.31
N SER A 173 -14.25 1.72 9.61
CA SER A 173 -15.50 1.16 9.08
C SER A 173 -16.28 0.42 10.18
N LYS A 174 -17.62 0.30 9.99
CA LYS A 174 -18.49 -0.46 10.91
C LYS A 174 -18.01 -1.90 11.10
N GLU A 175 -17.62 -2.56 10.01
CA GLU A 175 -17.09 -3.93 10.04
C GLU A 175 -15.83 -4.07 10.90
N LYS A 176 -14.97 -3.04 10.91
CA LYS A 176 -13.77 -3.04 11.75
C LYS A 176 -14.09 -2.81 13.23
N ILE A 177 -15.08 -1.96 13.52
CA ILE A 177 -15.56 -1.74 14.88
C ILE A 177 -16.12 -3.04 15.47
N GLU A 178 -16.89 -3.80 14.68
CA GLU A 178 -17.44 -5.09 15.12
C GLU A 178 -16.35 -6.14 15.41
N LYS A 179 -15.24 -6.09 14.67
CA LYS A 179 -14.12 -7.06 14.81
C LYS A 179 -13.08 -6.68 15.86
N ASP A 180 -12.95 -5.41 16.20
CA ASP A 180 -11.89 -4.92 17.10
C ASP A 180 -12.48 -3.89 18.09
N PRO A 181 -12.73 -4.28 19.35
CA PRO A 181 -13.36 -3.43 20.36
C PRO A 181 -12.55 -2.20 20.75
N TYR A 182 -11.30 -2.11 20.31
CA TYR A 182 -10.49 -0.91 20.50
C TYR A 182 -11.09 0.31 19.80
N TYR A 183 -11.76 0.11 18.64
CA TYR A 183 -12.29 1.19 17.83
C TYR A 183 -13.73 1.53 18.17
N LYS A 184 -14.04 2.83 18.12
CA LYS A 184 -15.39 3.39 18.23
C LYS A 184 -15.71 4.22 16.98
N GLU A 185 -16.97 4.52 16.75
CA GLU A 185 -17.40 5.40 15.66
C GLU A 185 -16.68 6.77 15.75
N GLY A 186 -16.14 7.24 14.65
CA GLY A 186 -15.35 8.47 14.57
C GLY A 186 -13.86 8.33 14.89
N ASP A 187 -13.39 7.11 15.21
CA ASP A 187 -11.96 6.84 15.32
C ASP A 187 -11.28 6.80 13.95
N TYR A 188 -9.98 7.03 13.95
CA TYR A 188 -9.14 6.97 12.75
C TYR A 188 -8.26 5.71 12.77
N ILE A 189 -8.07 5.13 11.57
CA ILE A 189 -7.24 3.94 11.35
C ILE A 189 -6.42 4.11 10.07
N GLY A 190 -5.25 3.49 9.98
CA GLY A 190 -4.49 3.40 8.74
C GLY A 190 -5.23 2.60 7.68
N ILE A 191 -5.39 3.17 6.47
CA ILE A 191 -6.15 2.58 5.36
C ILE A 191 -5.25 1.89 4.35
N SER A 192 -4.06 2.41 4.13
CA SER A 192 -3.10 1.89 3.15
C SER A 192 -1.65 2.09 3.60
N GLY A 193 -0.71 1.48 2.89
CA GLY A 193 0.72 1.65 3.12
C GLY A 193 1.16 1.27 4.54
N ILE A 194 2.21 1.91 5.02
CA ILE A 194 2.78 1.71 6.35
C ILE A 194 1.78 2.05 7.45
N GLU A 195 0.94 3.08 7.24
CA GLU A 195 -0.11 3.45 8.19
C GLU A 195 -1.06 2.29 8.49
N TYR A 196 -1.36 1.44 7.48
CA TYR A 196 -2.18 0.24 7.66
C TYR A 196 -1.39 -0.90 8.30
N SER A 197 -0.22 -1.24 7.77
CA SER A 197 0.53 -2.43 8.21
C SER A 197 1.05 -2.30 9.65
N TYR A 198 1.41 -1.08 10.05
CA TYR A 198 1.96 -0.80 11.38
C TYR A 198 0.97 -0.07 12.30
N GLU A 199 -0.34 -0.13 12.01
CA GLU A 199 -1.40 0.50 12.80
C GLU A 199 -1.25 0.22 14.30
N LYS A 200 -1.00 -1.03 14.68
CA LYS A 200 -0.87 -1.45 16.08
C LYS A 200 0.23 -0.68 16.84
N TYR A 201 1.31 -0.33 16.16
CA TYR A 201 2.41 0.43 16.75
C TYR A 201 2.17 1.94 16.68
N LEU A 202 1.59 2.41 15.57
CA LEU A 202 1.38 3.83 15.32
C LEU A 202 0.23 4.42 16.13
N ARG A 203 -0.85 3.66 16.39
CA ARG A 203 -2.07 4.19 17.01
C ARG A 203 -1.92 4.56 18.50
N GLY A 204 -0.92 4.01 19.20
CA GLY A 204 -0.76 4.14 20.65
C GLY A 204 -1.86 3.42 21.45
N LYS A 205 -2.04 3.82 22.71
CA LYS A 205 -3.12 3.32 23.59
C LYS A 205 -3.94 4.51 24.08
N LYS A 206 -5.25 4.42 23.92
CA LYS A 206 -6.20 5.44 24.42
C LYS A 206 -6.14 5.53 25.94
N GLY A 207 -6.22 6.75 26.45
CA GLY A 207 -6.48 7.04 27.85
C GLY A 207 -7.97 7.22 28.13
N THR A 208 -8.31 7.29 29.41
CA THR A 208 -9.66 7.58 29.87
C THR A 208 -9.59 8.56 31.01
N ARG A 209 -10.31 9.66 30.91
CA ARG A 209 -10.51 10.64 31.95
C ARG A 209 -11.93 10.51 32.49
N ILE A 210 -12.08 10.38 33.80
CA ILE A 210 -13.37 10.21 34.46
C ILE A 210 -13.78 11.55 35.03
N ILE A 211 -14.83 12.14 34.46
CA ILE A 211 -15.40 13.40 34.94
C ILE A 211 -16.71 13.16 35.68
N ILE A 212 -16.97 13.99 36.71
CA ILE A 212 -18.23 14.02 37.45
C ILE A 212 -19.11 15.07 36.81
N LYS A 213 -20.36 14.70 36.49
CA LYS A 213 -21.39 15.62 35.99
C LYS A 213 -22.52 15.82 36.99
N ASP A 214 -23.02 17.04 37.06
CA ASP A 214 -24.22 17.37 37.80
C ASP A 214 -25.50 16.91 37.08
N VAL A 215 -26.65 17.07 37.73
CA VAL A 215 -27.99 16.76 37.19
C VAL A 215 -28.33 17.57 35.94
N HIS A 216 -27.58 18.63 35.66
CA HIS A 216 -27.69 19.46 34.46
C HIS A 216 -26.65 19.10 33.41
N ASN A 217 -25.92 17.99 33.58
CA ASN A 217 -24.89 17.49 32.67
C ASN A 217 -23.65 18.41 32.53
N ARG A 218 -23.37 19.25 33.57
CA ARG A 218 -22.20 20.12 33.62
C ARG A 218 -21.06 19.39 34.37
N GLU A 219 -19.84 19.56 33.89
CA GLU A 219 -18.65 19.05 34.54
C GLU A 219 -18.44 19.77 35.86
N VAL A 220 -18.43 19.01 36.95
CA VAL A 220 -18.21 19.50 38.31
C VAL A 220 -16.75 19.33 38.72
N GLY A 221 -16.08 18.31 38.18
CA GLY A 221 -14.68 18.04 38.46
C GLY A 221 -14.26 16.66 37.99
N ARG A 222 -13.03 16.28 38.31
CA ARG A 222 -12.51 14.93 38.06
C ARG A 222 -12.88 13.99 39.20
N PHE A 223 -13.18 12.74 38.85
CA PHE A 223 -13.43 11.73 39.86
C PHE A 223 -12.16 11.47 40.71
N MET A 224 -12.26 11.64 42.03
CA MET A 224 -11.15 11.51 42.96
C MET A 224 -9.85 12.18 42.50
N ASP A 225 -9.96 13.43 42.04
CA ASP A 225 -8.85 14.25 41.53
C ASP A 225 -8.04 13.58 40.40
N GLY A 226 -8.69 12.67 39.65
CA GLY A 226 -8.07 11.95 38.54
C GLY A 226 -7.29 10.71 38.92
N LYS A 227 -7.40 10.21 40.17
CA LYS A 227 -6.68 9.00 40.64
C LYS A 227 -6.95 7.75 39.78
N TYR A 228 -8.11 7.67 39.15
CA TYR A 228 -8.54 6.56 38.31
C TYR A 228 -8.45 6.87 36.80
N ASP A 229 -7.94 8.02 36.46
CA ASP A 229 -7.66 8.35 35.05
C ASP A 229 -6.55 7.46 34.54
N THR A 230 -6.68 7.01 33.27
CA THR A 230 -5.62 6.32 32.56
C THR A 230 -5.02 7.25 31.50
N LEU A 231 -3.71 7.42 31.53
CA LEU A 231 -3.03 8.28 30.58
C LEU A 231 -3.00 7.65 29.17
N ALA A 232 -3.19 8.47 28.17
CA ALA A 232 -2.99 8.06 26.79
C ALA A 232 -1.49 7.80 26.54
N ILE A 233 -1.16 6.66 25.95
CA ILE A 233 0.22 6.28 25.60
C ILE A 233 0.47 6.60 24.12
N PRO A 234 1.40 7.49 23.77
CA PRO A 234 1.73 7.82 22.38
C PRO A 234 2.09 6.59 21.55
N GLY A 235 1.80 6.63 20.26
CA GLY A 235 2.25 5.62 19.31
C GLY A 235 3.77 5.60 19.17
N LYS A 236 4.32 4.42 18.84
CA LYS A 236 5.76 4.26 18.64
C LYS A 236 6.19 4.89 17.33
N PRO A 237 7.30 5.64 17.28
CA PRO A 237 7.86 6.12 16.03
C PRO A 237 8.33 4.97 15.16
N LEU A 238 8.25 5.15 13.84
CA LEU A 238 8.78 4.21 12.85
C LEU A 238 9.95 4.86 12.10
N TYR A 239 10.99 4.07 11.89
CA TYR A 239 12.14 4.43 11.07
C TYR A 239 12.08 3.63 9.79
N SER A 240 11.82 4.31 8.66
CA SER A 240 11.74 3.64 7.37
C SER A 240 13.12 3.50 6.72
N SER A 241 13.21 2.59 5.77
CA SER A 241 14.37 2.41 4.90
C SER A 241 14.36 3.34 3.67
N ILE A 242 13.23 4.02 3.44
CA ILE A 242 13.08 4.95 2.33
C ILE A 242 14.08 6.10 2.47
N ASP A 243 14.80 6.40 1.39
CA ASP A 243 15.57 7.61 1.24
C ASP A 243 14.66 8.69 0.63
N ALA A 244 14.36 9.73 1.43
CA ALA A 244 13.43 10.78 1.03
C ALA A 244 13.87 11.53 -0.24
N ASP A 245 15.18 11.77 -0.38
CA ASP A 245 15.72 12.50 -1.53
C ASP A 245 15.71 11.63 -2.79
N LEU A 246 15.97 10.33 -2.66
CA LEU A 246 15.86 9.37 -3.76
C LEU A 246 14.41 9.17 -4.19
N GLN A 247 13.48 9.09 -3.23
CA GLN A 247 12.04 8.98 -3.49
C GLN A 247 11.50 10.21 -4.24
N GLU A 248 11.80 11.40 -3.74
CA GLU A 248 11.42 12.68 -4.37
C GLU A 248 11.96 12.77 -5.80
N TYR A 249 13.21 12.37 -5.98
CA TYR A 249 13.86 12.36 -7.29
C TYR A 249 13.21 11.35 -8.25
N GLY A 250 12.84 10.18 -7.77
CA GLY A 250 12.14 9.18 -8.57
C GLY A 250 10.75 9.65 -9.00
N GLU A 251 9.99 10.30 -8.13
CA GLU A 251 8.69 10.89 -8.45
C GLU A 251 8.85 12.05 -9.47
N TYR A 252 9.89 12.87 -9.33
CA TYR A 252 10.24 13.92 -10.29
C TYR A 252 10.54 13.37 -11.68
N LEU A 253 11.34 12.31 -11.79
CA LEU A 253 11.63 11.67 -13.08
C LEU A 253 10.40 11.02 -13.72
N MET A 254 9.46 10.54 -12.89
CA MET A 254 8.23 9.87 -13.35
C MET A 254 7.07 10.82 -13.60
N GLN A 255 7.21 12.12 -13.40
CA GLN A 255 6.16 13.07 -13.75
C GLN A 255 5.73 12.92 -15.23
N ASN A 256 4.44 13.04 -15.52
CA ASN A 256 3.86 12.84 -16.86
C ASN A 256 4.08 11.44 -17.48
N LYS A 257 4.38 10.44 -16.66
CA LYS A 257 4.54 9.04 -17.07
C LYS A 257 3.70 8.14 -16.18
N LYS A 258 3.31 6.98 -16.69
CA LYS A 258 2.70 5.90 -15.88
C LYS A 258 3.72 4.80 -15.67
N GLY A 259 3.73 4.24 -14.48
CA GLY A 259 4.64 3.15 -14.18
C GLY A 259 5.12 3.14 -12.73
N SER A 260 6.29 2.57 -12.50
CA SER A 260 6.85 2.42 -11.15
C SER A 260 8.37 2.38 -11.14
N ILE A 261 8.94 2.81 -10.02
CA ILE A 261 10.34 2.58 -9.66
C ILE A 261 10.34 1.90 -8.30
N VAL A 262 11.03 0.76 -8.20
CA VAL A 262 11.31 0.09 -6.93
C VAL A 262 12.80 -0.12 -6.83
N ALA A 263 13.42 0.42 -5.77
CA ALA A 263 14.83 0.22 -5.47
C ALA A 263 14.97 -0.45 -4.10
N ILE A 264 15.82 -1.47 -4.03
CA ILE A 264 16.06 -2.30 -2.83
C ILE A 264 17.56 -2.38 -2.59
N GLU A 265 17.98 -2.33 -1.34
CA GLU A 265 19.35 -2.63 -0.92
C GLU A 265 19.54 -4.15 -0.87
N PRO A 266 20.37 -4.76 -1.74
CA PRO A 266 20.44 -6.23 -1.85
C PRO A 266 20.91 -6.91 -0.56
N SER A 267 21.78 -6.26 0.21
CA SER A 267 22.40 -6.82 1.41
C SER A 267 21.47 -6.93 2.61
N THR A 268 20.33 -6.22 2.60
CA THR A 268 19.41 -6.13 3.73
C THR A 268 17.94 -6.42 3.35
N GLY A 269 17.55 -6.21 2.10
CA GLY A 269 16.15 -6.21 1.66
C GLY A 269 15.43 -4.88 1.92
N GLU A 270 16.12 -3.86 2.45
CA GLU A 270 15.55 -2.53 2.70
C GLU A 270 15.11 -1.85 1.39
N ILE A 271 13.87 -1.41 1.32
CA ILE A 271 13.32 -0.67 0.17
C ILE A 271 13.79 0.79 0.26
N LEU A 272 14.67 1.19 -0.65
CA LEU A 272 15.25 2.54 -0.71
C LEU A 272 14.28 3.58 -1.28
N CYS A 273 13.50 3.20 -2.29
CA CYS A 273 12.39 3.99 -2.80
C CYS A 273 11.30 3.10 -3.41
N LEU A 274 10.07 3.60 -3.40
CA LEU A 274 8.91 2.95 -3.97
C LEU A 274 8.01 3.99 -4.62
N VAL A 275 8.22 4.20 -5.91
CA VAL A 275 7.47 5.15 -6.72
C VAL A 275 6.37 4.42 -7.48
N SER A 276 5.15 4.93 -7.38
CA SER A 276 4.01 4.57 -8.22
C SER A 276 3.49 5.84 -8.89
N SER A 277 3.58 5.91 -10.20
CA SER A 277 3.20 7.11 -10.97
C SER A 277 2.04 6.80 -11.94
N PRO A 278 1.09 7.74 -12.08
CA PRO A 278 0.93 9.01 -11.37
C PRO A 278 0.69 8.85 -9.89
N THR A 279 1.34 9.71 -9.09
CA THR A 279 1.15 9.78 -7.64
C THR A 279 0.14 10.87 -7.25
N TYR A 280 -0.10 11.04 -5.97
CA TYR A 280 -0.95 12.08 -5.40
C TYR A 280 -0.33 12.66 -4.13
N ASP A 281 -0.72 13.88 -3.76
CA ASP A 281 -0.34 14.46 -2.46
C ASP A 281 -1.12 13.75 -1.33
N PRO A 282 -0.45 13.03 -0.41
CA PRO A 282 -1.13 12.36 0.69
C PRO A 282 -1.88 13.31 1.62
N ASN A 283 -1.49 14.59 1.70
CA ASN A 283 -2.22 15.60 2.47
C ASN A 283 -3.66 15.81 1.96
N LEU A 284 -3.95 15.54 0.68
CA LEU A 284 -5.32 15.62 0.14
C LEU A 284 -6.28 14.61 0.80
N LEU A 285 -5.75 13.55 1.39
CA LEU A 285 -6.52 12.49 2.06
C LEU A 285 -6.45 12.58 3.59
N VAL A 286 -5.78 13.59 4.12
CA VAL A 286 -5.86 13.93 5.54
C VAL A 286 -7.21 14.61 5.77
N GLY A 287 -7.91 14.19 6.76
CA GLY A 287 -9.27 14.54 7.16
C GLY A 287 -9.84 15.91 6.78
N GLY A 288 -11.00 16.25 7.34
CA GLY A 288 -11.71 17.49 7.07
C GLY A 288 -12.76 17.37 5.95
N ARG A 289 -13.42 18.49 5.65
CA ARG A 289 -14.53 18.59 4.71
C ARG A 289 -14.13 18.23 3.27
N GLU A 290 -12.91 18.64 2.86
CA GLU A 290 -12.40 18.45 1.49
C GLU A 290 -11.91 17.02 1.21
N ARG A 291 -11.60 16.22 2.25
CA ARG A 291 -11.07 14.86 2.10
C ARG A 291 -11.94 13.98 1.20
N ASN A 292 -13.25 13.94 1.45
CA ASN A 292 -14.16 13.08 0.69
C ASN A 292 -14.28 13.53 -0.78
N LYS A 293 -14.25 14.84 -1.01
CA LYS A 293 -14.26 15.43 -2.35
C LYS A 293 -12.95 15.12 -3.10
N ASN A 294 -11.81 15.27 -2.41
CA ASN A 294 -10.50 14.93 -2.96
C ASN A 294 -10.40 13.42 -3.26
N PHE A 295 -10.85 12.56 -2.34
CA PHE A 295 -10.89 11.12 -2.57
C PHE A 295 -11.76 10.77 -3.78
N ALA A 296 -12.97 11.32 -3.88
CA ALA A 296 -13.86 11.10 -5.01
C ALA A 296 -13.22 11.54 -6.34
N ARG A 297 -12.52 12.68 -6.36
CA ARG A 297 -11.78 13.17 -7.54
C ARG A 297 -10.66 12.23 -7.94
N LEU A 298 -9.84 11.77 -6.99
CA LEU A 298 -8.74 10.85 -7.25
C LEU A 298 -9.26 9.47 -7.68
N TYR A 299 -10.35 9.01 -7.12
CA TYR A 299 -10.99 7.73 -7.45
C TYR A 299 -11.64 7.74 -8.84
N ALA A 300 -12.25 8.87 -9.22
CA ALA A 300 -12.89 9.05 -10.51
C ALA A 300 -11.91 9.23 -11.68
N ASP A 301 -10.62 9.45 -11.42
CA ASP A 301 -9.59 9.56 -12.46
C ASP A 301 -9.22 8.18 -13.03
N THR A 302 -10.02 7.74 -14.00
CA THR A 302 -9.82 6.46 -14.70
C THR A 302 -8.64 6.46 -15.68
N ILE A 303 -8.15 7.65 -16.05
CA ILE A 303 -7.01 7.78 -16.95
C ILE A 303 -5.71 7.55 -16.17
N ASN A 304 -5.49 8.27 -15.10
CA ASN A 304 -4.24 8.22 -14.33
C ASN A 304 -4.25 7.16 -13.25
N VAL A 305 -5.44 6.87 -12.68
CA VAL A 305 -5.66 5.91 -11.57
C VAL A 305 -4.65 6.14 -10.44
N PRO A 306 -4.59 7.37 -9.86
CA PRO A 306 -3.51 7.76 -8.96
C PRO A 306 -3.51 7.01 -7.63
N LEU A 307 -4.65 6.45 -7.20
CA LEU A 307 -4.74 5.64 -5.96
C LEU A 307 -4.19 4.22 -6.11
N PHE A 308 -3.96 3.75 -7.34
CA PHE A 308 -3.48 2.40 -7.61
C PHE A 308 -1.96 2.30 -7.43
N ASN A 309 -1.52 1.46 -6.49
CA ASN A 309 -0.09 1.23 -6.25
C ASN A 309 0.50 0.28 -7.31
N ARG A 310 1.07 0.87 -8.37
CA ARG A 310 1.68 0.10 -9.47
C ARG A 310 2.89 -0.71 -9.03
N ALA A 311 3.62 -0.24 -8.04
CA ALA A 311 4.83 -0.89 -7.57
C ALA A 311 4.57 -2.26 -6.92
N THR A 312 3.39 -2.43 -6.28
CA THR A 312 3.05 -3.63 -5.49
C THR A 312 1.82 -4.39 -5.97
N GLN A 313 1.03 -3.80 -6.89
CA GLN A 313 -0.25 -4.39 -7.31
C GLN A 313 -0.38 -4.59 -8.82
N ALA A 314 0.33 -3.82 -9.64
CA ALA A 314 0.30 -4.01 -11.08
C ALA A 314 1.09 -5.25 -11.48
N MET A 315 0.53 -6.04 -12.37
CA MET A 315 1.16 -7.27 -12.89
C MET A 315 1.51 -7.07 -14.35
N TYR A 316 2.80 -7.18 -14.68
CA TYR A 316 3.30 -7.03 -16.04
C TYR A 316 4.02 -8.31 -16.50
N PRO A 317 3.95 -8.66 -17.78
CA PRO A 317 4.87 -9.63 -18.33
C PRO A 317 6.31 -9.13 -18.12
N PRO A 318 7.21 -9.94 -17.52
CA PRO A 318 8.58 -9.50 -17.27
C PRO A 318 9.40 -9.30 -18.54
N GLY A 319 8.94 -9.83 -19.67
CA GLY A 319 9.60 -9.73 -20.95
C GLY A 319 11.03 -10.28 -20.92
N SER A 320 11.91 -9.71 -21.72
CA SER A 320 13.30 -10.18 -21.89
C SER A 320 14.17 -10.17 -20.62
N THR A 321 13.70 -9.58 -19.53
CA THR A 321 14.41 -9.65 -18.26
C THR A 321 14.31 -11.04 -17.63
N PHE A 322 13.25 -11.77 -17.95
CA PHE A 322 13.03 -13.15 -17.50
C PHE A 322 14.10 -14.13 -18.03
N LYS A 323 14.74 -13.82 -19.15
CA LYS A 323 15.82 -14.61 -19.74
C LYS A 323 16.99 -14.87 -18.80
N LEU A 324 17.23 -13.96 -17.83
CA LEU A 324 18.26 -14.14 -16.81
C LEU A 324 17.94 -15.33 -15.90
N ILE A 325 16.66 -15.53 -15.58
CA ILE A 325 16.20 -16.66 -14.76
C ILE A 325 16.37 -17.96 -15.53
N ASP A 326 15.92 -18.01 -16.79
CA ASP A 326 16.11 -19.20 -17.65
C ASP A 326 17.58 -19.51 -17.92
N ALA A 327 18.44 -18.49 -18.03
CA ALA A 327 19.88 -18.70 -18.14
C ALA A 327 20.48 -19.37 -16.89
N LEU A 328 20.02 -18.98 -15.71
CA LEU A 328 20.45 -19.59 -14.45
C LEU A 328 19.92 -21.02 -14.31
N ILE A 329 18.63 -21.23 -14.54
CA ILE A 329 17.99 -22.56 -14.46
C ILE A 329 18.63 -23.51 -15.46
N GLY A 330 18.80 -23.09 -16.72
CA GLY A 330 19.39 -23.93 -17.76
C GLY A 330 20.83 -24.36 -17.48
N GLN A 331 21.64 -23.49 -16.85
CA GLN A 331 22.98 -23.85 -16.38
C GLN A 331 22.92 -24.86 -15.23
N LYS A 332 22.04 -24.65 -14.26
CA LYS A 332 21.84 -25.58 -13.12
C LYS A 332 21.38 -26.97 -13.57
N ASP A 333 20.46 -27.01 -14.53
CA ASP A 333 19.90 -28.25 -15.05
C ASP A 333 20.82 -28.94 -16.09
N GLY A 334 21.99 -28.37 -16.35
CA GLY A 334 23.02 -28.95 -17.25
C GLY A 334 22.64 -28.94 -18.74
N VAL A 335 21.68 -28.09 -19.15
CA VAL A 335 21.27 -27.97 -20.55
C VAL A 335 21.82 -26.68 -21.23
N LEU A 336 22.50 -25.83 -20.48
CA LEU A 336 23.07 -24.60 -20.97
C LEU A 336 24.51 -24.39 -20.49
N PHE A 337 25.43 -24.22 -21.45
CA PHE A 337 26.85 -23.97 -21.19
C PHE A 337 27.27 -22.62 -21.78
N PRO A 338 28.39 -22.01 -21.33
CA PRO A 338 28.86 -20.72 -21.83
C PRO A 338 29.05 -20.63 -23.35
N ASN A 339 29.52 -21.70 -23.94
CA ASN A 339 29.79 -21.81 -25.37
C ASN A 339 28.61 -22.38 -26.19
N THR A 340 27.47 -22.68 -25.57
CA THR A 340 26.26 -23.12 -26.26
C THR A 340 25.79 -22.06 -27.26
N ARG A 341 25.64 -22.43 -28.52
CA ARG A 341 25.22 -21.54 -29.59
C ARG A 341 23.94 -22.03 -30.24
N TYR A 342 22.99 -21.13 -30.44
CA TYR A 342 21.74 -21.42 -31.15
C TYR A 342 21.53 -20.47 -32.32
N PRO A 343 20.97 -20.94 -33.45
CA PRO A 343 20.74 -20.09 -34.64
C PRO A 343 19.64 -19.06 -34.38
N CYS A 344 19.81 -17.89 -34.99
CA CYS A 344 18.79 -16.83 -34.97
C CYS A 344 18.68 -16.21 -36.37
N ALA A 345 17.62 -16.52 -37.08
CA ALA A 345 17.28 -15.93 -38.38
C ALA A 345 16.24 -14.80 -38.19
N ARG A 346 16.59 -13.76 -37.39
CA ARG A 346 15.69 -12.69 -36.95
C ARG A 346 14.46 -13.17 -36.17
N GLY A 347 14.56 -14.35 -35.53
CA GLY A 347 13.53 -15.00 -34.75
C GLY A 347 13.83 -16.49 -34.60
N TYR A 348 12.93 -17.23 -33.95
CA TYR A 348 13.07 -18.65 -33.65
C TYR A 348 12.73 -19.51 -34.89
N PRO A 349 13.73 -20.12 -35.56
CA PRO A 349 13.54 -20.80 -36.84
C PRO A 349 12.51 -21.94 -36.80
N PRO A 350 12.47 -22.82 -35.73
CA PRO A 350 11.53 -23.93 -35.70
C PRO A 350 10.04 -23.53 -35.75
N MET A 351 9.73 -22.26 -35.45
CA MET A 351 8.36 -21.72 -35.50
C MET A 351 8.20 -20.60 -36.53
N GLY A 352 8.89 -20.72 -37.68
CA GLY A 352 8.79 -19.73 -38.78
C GLY A 352 9.24 -18.33 -38.37
N GLY A 353 10.25 -18.22 -37.51
CA GLY A 353 10.79 -16.96 -37.04
C GLY A 353 9.99 -16.28 -35.91
N LYS A 354 9.13 -17.00 -35.20
CA LYS A 354 8.38 -16.49 -34.03
C LYS A 354 8.82 -17.22 -32.77
N PRO A 355 9.07 -16.48 -31.65
CA PRO A 355 9.08 -15.01 -31.52
C PRO A 355 10.19 -14.34 -32.34
N LYS A 356 9.92 -13.12 -32.84
CA LYS A 356 10.88 -12.31 -33.63
C LYS A 356 12.02 -11.78 -32.76
N CYS A 357 13.21 -11.61 -33.37
CA CYS A 357 14.37 -10.93 -32.75
C CYS A 357 14.69 -9.61 -33.46
N HIS A 358 15.36 -8.73 -32.72
CA HIS A 358 16.08 -7.60 -33.31
C HIS A 358 17.32 -8.12 -34.06
N PRO A 359 17.83 -7.37 -35.07
CA PRO A 359 19.10 -7.70 -35.71
C PRO A 359 20.25 -7.75 -34.68
N HIS A 360 21.03 -8.82 -34.72
CA HIS A 360 22.23 -9.02 -33.92
C HIS A 360 23.10 -10.10 -34.55
N PRO A 361 24.40 -10.22 -34.20
CA PRO A 361 25.26 -11.32 -34.64
C PRO A 361 24.67 -12.70 -34.31
N SER A 362 24.80 -13.67 -35.21
CA SER A 362 24.27 -15.02 -35.07
C SER A 362 25.27 -16.05 -35.61
N PRO A 363 25.39 -17.22 -34.94
CA PRO A 363 24.70 -17.68 -33.75
C PRO A 363 25.33 -17.10 -32.46
N PRO A 364 24.53 -16.50 -31.55
CA PRO A 364 25.02 -16.02 -30.27
C PRO A 364 25.35 -17.20 -29.32
N ASP A 365 26.31 -16.98 -28.43
CA ASP A 365 26.54 -17.78 -27.24
C ASP A 365 25.77 -17.22 -26.05
N LEU A 366 26.02 -17.73 -24.83
CA LEU A 366 25.31 -17.31 -23.62
C LEU A 366 25.50 -15.79 -23.34
N GLU A 367 26.72 -15.27 -23.40
CA GLU A 367 27.00 -13.84 -23.14
C GLU A 367 26.31 -12.95 -24.19
N MET A 368 26.51 -13.24 -25.45
CA MET A 368 25.90 -12.49 -26.56
C MET A 368 24.37 -12.57 -26.54
N SER A 369 23.79 -13.71 -26.13
CA SER A 369 22.35 -13.90 -26.06
C SER A 369 21.68 -12.97 -25.04
N ILE A 370 22.36 -12.71 -23.91
CA ILE A 370 21.93 -11.74 -22.87
C ILE A 370 22.17 -10.32 -23.36
N GLN A 371 23.38 -10.02 -23.87
CA GLN A 371 23.80 -8.69 -24.36
C GLN A 371 22.84 -8.15 -25.41
N TYR A 372 22.50 -8.94 -26.43
CA TYR A 372 21.61 -8.56 -27.53
C TYR A 372 20.16 -8.99 -27.30
N SER A 373 19.86 -9.63 -26.18
CA SER A 373 18.48 -10.04 -25.82
C SER A 373 17.83 -10.99 -26.85
N CYS A 374 18.53 -12.02 -27.33
CA CYS A 374 18.06 -12.91 -28.39
C CYS A 374 16.84 -13.74 -27.95
N ASN A 375 15.70 -13.58 -28.62
CA ASN A 375 14.49 -14.36 -28.33
C ASN A 375 14.61 -15.80 -28.82
N SER A 376 15.23 -16.02 -29.98
CA SER A 376 15.47 -17.36 -30.53
C SER A 376 16.27 -18.22 -29.56
N TYR A 377 17.36 -17.66 -29.03
CA TYR A 377 18.22 -18.37 -28.07
C TYR A 377 17.43 -18.85 -26.86
N TYR A 378 16.64 -17.97 -26.23
CA TYR A 378 15.86 -18.32 -25.04
C TYR A 378 14.64 -19.20 -25.34
N SER A 379 14.14 -19.23 -26.56
CA SER A 379 13.19 -20.25 -26.99
C SER A 379 13.82 -21.65 -26.99
N TYR A 380 15.07 -21.78 -27.47
CA TYR A 380 15.80 -23.03 -27.41
C TYR A 380 16.13 -23.42 -25.96
N VAL A 381 16.63 -22.48 -25.14
CA VAL A 381 16.96 -22.72 -23.73
C VAL A 381 15.73 -23.22 -22.95
N PHE A 382 14.62 -22.49 -23.04
CA PHE A 382 13.37 -22.89 -22.38
C PHE A 382 12.93 -24.30 -22.82
N LYS A 383 12.92 -24.55 -24.15
CA LYS A 383 12.59 -25.87 -24.67
C LYS A 383 13.51 -26.93 -24.08
N SER A 384 14.82 -26.70 -24.03
CA SER A 384 15.79 -27.66 -23.46
C SER A 384 15.58 -27.89 -21.98
N ILE A 385 15.13 -26.91 -21.20
CA ILE A 385 14.80 -27.07 -19.78
C ILE A 385 13.56 -27.94 -19.60
N VAL A 386 12.46 -27.61 -20.30
CA VAL A 386 11.17 -28.30 -20.09
C VAL A 386 11.08 -29.66 -20.85
N GLU A 387 12.03 -29.94 -21.73
CA GLU A 387 12.19 -31.24 -22.39
C GLU A 387 13.42 -32.00 -21.88
N ASN A 388 13.98 -31.65 -20.71
CA ASN A 388 15.07 -32.41 -20.08
C ASN A 388 14.55 -33.70 -19.46
N TYR A 389 14.10 -34.61 -20.32
CA TYR A 389 13.54 -35.90 -19.91
C TYR A 389 14.55 -36.83 -19.22
N LYS A 390 15.83 -36.62 -19.50
CA LYS A 390 16.91 -37.35 -18.83
C LYS A 390 16.93 -37.06 -17.32
N LEU A 391 16.65 -35.82 -16.94
CA LEU A 391 16.65 -35.39 -15.54
C LEU A 391 15.27 -35.59 -14.88
N TRP A 392 14.18 -35.32 -15.60
CA TRP A 392 12.83 -35.24 -15.02
C TRP A 392 11.83 -36.27 -15.52
N GLY A 393 12.22 -37.15 -16.46
CA GLY A 393 11.43 -38.26 -16.96
C GLY A 393 10.42 -37.88 -18.05
N ASN A 394 9.60 -36.85 -17.86
CA ASN A 394 8.59 -36.40 -18.81
C ASN A 394 8.42 -34.88 -18.83
N PHE A 395 7.65 -34.39 -19.82
CA PHE A 395 7.41 -32.95 -20.02
C PHE A 395 6.70 -32.29 -18.83
N GLU A 396 5.65 -32.91 -18.28
CA GLU A 396 4.89 -32.32 -17.19
C GLU A 396 5.76 -32.13 -15.93
N ASN A 397 6.59 -33.14 -15.60
CA ASN A 397 7.53 -33.05 -14.48
C ASN A 397 8.60 -31.98 -14.73
N ALA A 398 9.19 -31.92 -15.92
CA ALA A 398 10.19 -30.92 -16.28
C ALA A 398 9.60 -29.49 -16.23
N TYR A 399 8.38 -29.31 -16.74
CA TYR A 399 7.67 -28.05 -16.65
C TYR A 399 7.37 -27.64 -15.19
N GLN A 400 6.95 -28.60 -14.34
CA GLN A 400 6.69 -28.33 -12.93
C GLN A 400 7.97 -27.90 -12.20
N GLN A 401 9.08 -28.57 -12.45
CA GLN A 401 10.38 -28.20 -11.86
C GLN A 401 10.84 -26.81 -12.31
N TRP A 402 10.73 -26.51 -13.61
CA TRP A 402 10.97 -25.16 -14.11
C TRP A 402 10.08 -24.12 -13.40
N ARG A 403 8.79 -24.43 -13.24
CA ARG A 403 7.83 -23.55 -12.56
C ARG A 403 8.23 -23.31 -11.10
N GLU A 404 8.60 -24.35 -10.36
CA GLU A 404 9.05 -24.26 -8.96
C GLU A 404 10.35 -23.48 -8.85
N ALA A 405 11.29 -23.71 -9.76
CA ALA A 405 12.51 -22.93 -9.86
C ALA A 405 12.20 -21.44 -10.07
N VAL A 406 11.31 -21.07 -10.99
CA VAL A 406 10.87 -19.67 -11.20
C VAL A 406 10.23 -19.08 -9.93
N ILE A 407 9.38 -19.85 -9.25
CA ILE A 407 8.73 -19.42 -8.00
C ILE A 407 9.78 -19.18 -6.89
N SER A 408 10.87 -19.92 -6.87
CA SER A 408 11.96 -19.71 -5.91
C SER A 408 12.61 -18.33 -6.05
N PHE A 409 12.61 -17.73 -7.26
CA PHE A 409 13.03 -16.34 -7.49
C PHE A 409 12.02 -15.30 -7.04
N GLY A 410 10.91 -15.70 -6.42
CA GLY A 410 9.92 -14.80 -5.87
C GLY A 410 8.82 -14.37 -6.84
N ILE A 411 8.76 -14.89 -8.08
CA ILE A 411 7.71 -14.65 -9.05
C ILE A 411 6.60 -15.69 -8.86
N GLY A 412 5.35 -15.28 -8.92
CA GLY A 412 4.19 -16.16 -8.80
C GLY A 412 3.84 -16.57 -7.36
N LYS A 413 4.48 -15.95 -6.37
CA LYS A 413 4.17 -16.10 -4.93
C LYS A 413 4.21 -14.76 -4.22
N LYS A 414 3.58 -14.68 -3.04
CA LYS A 414 3.73 -13.53 -2.15
C LYS A 414 5.13 -13.56 -1.51
N LEU A 415 5.78 -12.41 -1.46
CA LEU A 415 7.06 -12.22 -0.77
C LEU A 415 6.88 -11.92 0.72
N ASN A 416 5.65 -11.56 1.15
CA ASN A 416 5.28 -11.17 2.51
C ASN A 416 6.04 -9.93 3.00
N TYR A 417 6.19 -8.94 2.13
CA TYR A 417 6.72 -7.63 2.51
C TYR A 417 5.71 -6.85 3.37
N ASP A 418 6.19 -5.79 4.01
CA ASP A 418 5.43 -5.01 4.99
C ASP A 418 4.47 -3.96 4.39
N ILE A 419 4.23 -3.99 3.08
CA ILE A 419 3.21 -3.16 2.42
C ILE A 419 1.95 -4.01 2.18
N PRO A 420 0.73 -3.51 2.48
CA PRO A 420 -0.49 -4.29 2.36
C PRO A 420 -0.92 -4.52 0.90
N PHE A 421 -1.84 -5.47 0.71
CA PHE A 421 -2.51 -5.77 -0.57
C PHE A 421 -1.57 -6.33 -1.64
N GLU A 422 -0.61 -7.13 -1.24
CA GLU A 422 0.36 -7.79 -2.12
C GLU A 422 -0.31 -8.67 -3.18
N LYS A 423 0.15 -8.55 -4.43
CA LYS A 423 -0.20 -9.44 -5.53
C LYS A 423 0.92 -10.44 -5.80
N PRO A 424 0.59 -11.73 -6.02
CA PRO A 424 1.61 -12.77 -6.20
C PRO A 424 2.24 -12.79 -7.60
N GLY A 425 1.71 -12.07 -8.58
CA GLY A 425 2.02 -12.34 -9.98
C GLY A 425 1.42 -13.68 -10.45
N ASN A 426 1.88 -14.20 -11.59
CA ASN A 426 1.41 -15.49 -12.11
C ASN A 426 2.52 -16.26 -12.82
N VAL A 427 2.74 -17.51 -12.43
CA VAL A 427 3.48 -18.51 -13.17
C VAL A 427 2.48 -19.63 -13.49
N PRO A 428 2.07 -19.82 -14.74
CA PRO A 428 0.98 -20.72 -15.09
C PRO A 428 1.21 -22.15 -14.59
N SER A 429 0.17 -22.78 -14.06
CA SER A 429 0.24 -24.17 -13.58
C SER A 429 -0.07 -25.17 -14.68
N ILE A 430 0.33 -26.43 -14.47
CA ILE A 430 -0.04 -27.54 -15.34
C ILE A 430 -1.57 -27.66 -15.44
N GLN A 431 -2.28 -27.49 -14.32
CA GLN A 431 -3.74 -27.56 -14.27
C GLN A 431 -4.38 -26.47 -15.15
N TYR A 432 -3.80 -25.27 -15.18
CA TYR A 432 -4.26 -24.19 -16.06
C TYR A 432 -4.14 -24.62 -17.53
N TYR A 433 -2.99 -25.10 -17.97
CA TYR A 433 -2.80 -25.50 -19.37
C TYR A 433 -3.58 -26.77 -19.74
N ASN A 434 -3.74 -27.72 -18.83
CA ASN A 434 -4.60 -28.88 -19.03
C ASN A 434 -6.07 -28.46 -19.22
N LYS A 435 -6.53 -27.40 -18.55
CA LYS A 435 -7.86 -26.84 -18.75
C LYS A 435 -8.00 -26.12 -20.09
N VAL A 436 -6.97 -25.36 -20.51
CA VAL A 436 -7.01 -24.55 -21.75
C VAL A 436 -6.86 -25.38 -23.01
N PHE A 437 -5.90 -26.31 -23.01
CA PHE A 437 -5.52 -27.07 -24.20
C PHE A 437 -5.97 -28.52 -24.17
N GLY A 438 -6.32 -29.06 -23.01
CA GLY A 438 -6.58 -30.47 -22.76
C GLY A 438 -5.36 -31.19 -22.18
N LYS A 439 -5.62 -32.21 -21.35
CA LYS A 439 -4.57 -33.00 -20.71
C LYS A 439 -3.67 -33.66 -21.78
N SER A 440 -2.36 -33.53 -21.62
CA SER A 440 -1.33 -34.05 -22.54
C SER A 440 -1.43 -33.55 -24.00
N LYS A 441 -2.14 -32.42 -24.25
CA LYS A 441 -2.28 -31.81 -25.58
C LYS A 441 -1.47 -30.53 -25.78
N TRP A 442 -0.61 -30.17 -24.85
CA TRP A 442 0.27 -29.02 -24.90
C TRP A 442 1.72 -29.42 -24.64
N PHE A 443 2.65 -28.71 -25.26
CA PHE A 443 4.08 -29.05 -25.31
C PHE A 443 4.90 -27.75 -25.20
N ALA A 444 6.22 -27.85 -25.16
CA ALA A 444 7.14 -26.71 -25.11
C ALA A 444 6.84 -25.65 -26.20
N SER A 445 6.53 -26.09 -27.41
CA SER A 445 6.19 -25.20 -28.53
C SER A 445 4.89 -24.40 -28.30
N THR A 446 3.91 -24.98 -27.61
CA THR A 446 2.63 -24.31 -27.28
C THR A 446 2.85 -23.12 -26.35
N VAL A 447 3.77 -23.26 -25.39
CA VAL A 447 4.04 -22.28 -24.32
C VAL A 447 5.41 -21.59 -24.45
N ILE A 448 6.02 -21.66 -25.63
CA ILE A 448 7.39 -21.18 -25.91
C ILE A 448 7.63 -19.70 -25.52
N SER A 449 6.58 -18.89 -25.52
CA SER A 449 6.65 -17.47 -25.15
C SER A 449 6.94 -17.24 -23.65
N LEU A 450 6.77 -18.27 -22.80
CA LEU A 450 7.17 -18.21 -21.40
C LEU A 450 8.68 -18.01 -21.25
N GLY A 451 9.48 -18.67 -22.09
CA GLY A 451 10.95 -18.55 -22.09
C GLY A 451 11.49 -17.15 -22.43
N ILE A 452 10.63 -16.26 -22.89
CA ILE A 452 10.97 -14.84 -23.11
C ILE A 452 10.17 -13.91 -22.22
N GLY A 453 9.53 -14.44 -21.17
CA GLY A 453 8.79 -13.66 -20.17
C GLY A 453 7.51 -13.03 -20.70
N GLN A 454 6.79 -13.71 -21.60
CA GLN A 454 5.54 -13.23 -22.21
C GLN A 454 4.40 -14.23 -21.94
N ALA A 455 3.30 -14.09 -22.62
CA ALA A 455 2.08 -14.85 -22.47
C ALA A 455 1.43 -14.64 -21.07
N GLU A 456 1.07 -15.72 -20.39
CA GLU A 456 0.37 -15.66 -19.10
C GLU A 456 1.30 -15.43 -17.90
N LEU A 457 2.61 -15.37 -18.13
CA LEU A 457 3.59 -15.08 -17.10
C LEU A 457 3.53 -13.60 -16.72
N THR A 458 3.26 -13.32 -15.45
CA THR A 458 3.23 -11.94 -14.94
C THR A 458 3.95 -11.83 -13.60
N ALA A 459 4.59 -10.69 -13.39
CA ALA A 459 5.28 -10.35 -12.16
C ALA A 459 4.96 -8.92 -11.72
N VAL A 460 5.09 -8.65 -10.44
CA VAL A 460 4.91 -7.33 -9.85
C VAL A 460 6.26 -6.60 -9.79
N PRO A 461 6.33 -5.28 -9.99
CA PRO A 461 7.59 -4.54 -10.02
C PRO A 461 8.53 -4.78 -8.84
N ILE A 462 8.00 -4.92 -7.63
CA ILE A 462 8.80 -5.24 -6.44
C ILE A 462 9.42 -6.65 -6.52
N GLN A 463 8.71 -7.63 -7.10
CA GLN A 463 9.27 -8.96 -7.34
C GLN A 463 10.44 -8.92 -8.32
N LEU A 464 10.33 -8.07 -9.34
CA LEU A 464 11.38 -7.91 -10.35
C LEU A 464 12.61 -7.19 -9.79
N ALA A 465 12.41 -6.21 -8.87
CA ALA A 465 13.51 -5.64 -8.09
C ALA A 465 14.16 -6.70 -7.18
N ASN A 466 13.36 -7.57 -6.56
CA ASN A 466 13.86 -8.66 -5.73
C ASN A 466 14.66 -9.70 -6.54
N VAL A 467 14.28 -10.01 -7.78
CA VAL A 467 15.09 -10.85 -8.70
C VAL A 467 16.47 -10.23 -8.90
N MET A 468 16.55 -8.89 -9.02
CA MET A 468 17.85 -8.23 -9.11
C MET A 468 18.66 -8.33 -7.80
N CYS A 469 18.00 -8.34 -6.64
CA CYS A 469 18.66 -8.63 -5.36
C CYS A 469 19.23 -10.06 -5.33
N ILE A 470 18.47 -11.05 -5.82
CA ILE A 470 18.92 -12.46 -5.90
C ILE A 470 20.17 -12.57 -6.78
N ILE A 471 20.16 -11.94 -7.95
CA ILE A 471 21.31 -11.96 -8.87
C ILE A 471 22.49 -11.22 -8.26
N ALA A 472 22.28 -10.05 -7.68
CA ALA A 472 23.31 -9.26 -6.99
C ALA A 472 23.96 -10.03 -5.84
N ASN A 473 23.19 -10.79 -5.08
CA ASN A 473 23.63 -11.60 -3.94
C ASN A 473 24.10 -13.03 -4.33
N ARG A 474 24.07 -13.39 -5.61
CA ARG A 474 24.46 -14.72 -6.10
C ARG A 474 23.65 -15.86 -5.46
N GLY A 475 22.29 -15.72 -5.48
CA GLY A 475 21.38 -16.81 -5.20
C GLY A 475 20.50 -16.68 -3.94
N PHE A 476 20.50 -15.55 -3.25
CA PHE A 476 19.61 -15.34 -2.11
C PHE A 476 19.06 -13.93 -2.05
N TYR A 477 17.98 -13.76 -1.25
CA TYR A 477 17.41 -12.45 -0.94
C TYR A 477 16.92 -12.40 0.51
N TYR A 478 16.71 -11.20 1.00
CA TYR A 478 15.94 -10.91 2.22
C TYR A 478 14.57 -10.40 1.82
N THR A 479 13.55 -10.71 2.61
CA THR A 479 12.20 -10.18 2.36
C THR A 479 12.25 -8.66 2.24
N PRO A 480 11.80 -8.08 1.10
CA PRO A 480 11.75 -6.63 0.94
C PRO A 480 10.93 -5.98 2.05
N HIS A 481 11.39 -4.88 2.63
CA HIS A 481 10.67 -4.19 3.70
C HIS A 481 10.97 -2.69 3.73
N ILE A 482 10.00 -1.91 4.20
CA ILE A 482 10.13 -0.45 4.34
C ILE A 482 10.54 -0.08 5.77
N ILE A 483 10.09 -0.80 6.79
CA ILE A 483 10.40 -0.43 8.18
C ILE A 483 11.65 -1.17 8.64
N LYS A 484 12.68 -0.40 9.00
CA LYS A 484 13.94 -0.89 9.55
C LYS A 484 14.05 -0.72 11.07
N GLY A 485 13.07 -0.06 11.71
CA GLY A 485 13.07 0.10 13.15
C GLY A 485 11.75 0.63 13.71
N ILE A 486 11.33 0.06 14.84
CA ILE A 486 10.10 0.40 15.56
C ILE A 486 10.48 0.90 16.96
N GLY A 487 9.96 2.07 17.35
CA GLY A 487 10.24 2.67 18.65
C GLY A 487 11.67 3.22 18.76
N HIS A 488 12.00 3.78 19.93
CA HIS A 488 13.32 4.35 20.18
C HIS A 488 14.42 3.29 20.18
N GLU A 489 14.09 2.05 20.50
CA GLU A 489 14.98 0.89 20.48
C GLU A 489 15.29 0.40 19.05
N LYS A 490 14.58 0.94 18.04
CA LYS A 490 14.71 0.58 16.63
C LYS A 490 14.58 -0.94 16.40
N TYR A 491 13.61 -1.56 17.09
CA TYR A 491 13.33 -2.99 16.92
C TYR A 491 12.94 -3.28 15.47
N LEU A 492 13.59 -4.28 14.86
CA LEU A 492 13.24 -4.82 13.55
C LEU A 492 12.75 -6.26 13.73
N ASP A 493 11.65 -6.60 13.05
CA ASP A 493 11.14 -7.96 13.03
C ASP A 493 12.21 -8.92 12.47
N SER A 494 12.49 -9.98 13.20
CA SER A 494 13.52 -10.97 12.85
C SER A 494 13.23 -11.69 11.52
N THR A 495 11.97 -11.72 11.07
CA THR A 495 11.58 -12.32 9.78
C THR A 495 12.26 -11.64 8.59
N PHE A 496 12.53 -10.33 8.68
CA PHE A 496 13.24 -9.58 7.63
C PHE A 496 14.76 -9.87 7.58
N LYS A 497 15.30 -10.57 8.58
CA LYS A 497 16.71 -10.98 8.63
C LYS A 497 16.95 -12.40 8.08
N ILE A 498 15.88 -13.09 7.69
CA ILE A 498 15.96 -14.46 7.18
C ILE A 498 16.40 -14.43 5.70
N LYS A 499 17.42 -15.22 5.36
CA LYS A 499 17.83 -15.44 3.98
C LYS A 499 16.93 -16.45 3.30
N HIS A 500 16.40 -16.08 2.14
CA HIS A 500 15.65 -16.97 1.25
C HIS A 500 16.53 -17.30 0.06
N TYR A 501 16.68 -18.57 -0.26
CA TYR A 501 17.52 -19.03 -1.37
C TYR A 501 16.67 -19.32 -2.61
N ALA A 502 17.21 -18.95 -3.78
CA ALA A 502 16.68 -19.37 -5.06
C ALA A 502 17.09 -20.81 -5.37
N TYR A 503 16.45 -21.43 -6.37
CA TYR A 503 16.77 -22.77 -6.86
C TYR A 503 18.25 -22.90 -7.26
N VAL A 504 18.81 -21.87 -7.87
CA VAL A 504 20.21 -21.80 -8.27
C VAL A 504 21.01 -21.13 -7.16
N THR A 505 22.06 -21.79 -6.66
CA THR A 505 22.93 -21.29 -5.58
C THR A 505 24.40 -21.24 -5.97
N GLU A 506 24.76 -21.75 -7.12
CA GLU A 506 26.12 -21.83 -7.65
C GLU A 506 26.57 -20.46 -8.16
N LYS A 507 27.52 -19.85 -7.47
CA LYS A 507 28.03 -18.51 -7.76
C LYS A 507 28.55 -18.34 -9.19
N GLU A 508 29.18 -19.34 -9.75
CA GLU A 508 29.75 -19.27 -11.09
C GLU A 508 28.70 -19.03 -12.18
N TYR A 509 27.47 -19.57 -12.01
CA TYR A 509 26.38 -19.34 -12.97
C TYR A 509 25.91 -17.90 -12.90
N TYR A 510 25.86 -17.33 -11.70
CA TYR A 510 25.55 -15.90 -11.52
C TYR A 510 26.64 -15.01 -12.12
N GLU A 511 27.93 -15.31 -11.90
CA GLU A 511 29.02 -14.47 -12.45
C GLU A 511 28.97 -14.40 -13.98
N ARG A 512 28.66 -15.51 -14.66
CA ARG A 512 28.49 -15.53 -16.11
C ARG A 512 27.34 -14.63 -16.56
N VAL A 513 26.20 -14.72 -15.88
CA VAL A 513 25.02 -13.86 -16.14
C VAL A 513 25.32 -12.40 -15.82
N ILE A 514 25.98 -12.10 -14.71
CA ILE A 514 26.38 -10.75 -14.28
C ILE A 514 27.32 -10.10 -15.29
N ASN A 515 28.33 -10.85 -15.77
CA ASN A 515 29.24 -10.37 -16.81
C ASN A 515 28.49 -10.02 -18.09
N ALA A 516 27.54 -10.85 -18.50
CA ALA A 516 26.71 -10.57 -19.65
C ALA A 516 25.78 -9.35 -19.43
N MET A 517 25.23 -9.16 -18.21
CA MET A 517 24.43 -7.99 -17.85
C MET A 517 25.24 -6.69 -17.89
N GLU A 518 26.52 -6.70 -17.52
CA GLU A 518 27.45 -5.57 -17.69
C GLU A 518 27.57 -5.21 -19.19
N LYS A 519 27.73 -6.23 -20.07
CA LYS A 519 27.78 -6.03 -21.54
C LYS A 519 26.51 -5.42 -22.11
N VAL A 520 25.34 -5.72 -21.55
CA VAL A 520 24.07 -5.06 -21.96
C VAL A 520 24.16 -3.54 -21.84
N VAL A 521 24.79 -3.05 -20.77
CA VAL A 521 24.95 -1.60 -20.50
C VAL A 521 26.14 -1.02 -21.25
N GLU A 522 27.27 -1.76 -21.34
CA GLU A 522 28.48 -1.26 -21.98
C GLU A 522 28.35 -1.15 -23.50
N ALA A 523 27.78 -2.16 -24.16
CA ALA A 523 27.74 -2.26 -25.62
C ALA A 523 26.49 -3.04 -26.15
N GLY A 524 25.43 -3.12 -25.36
CA GLY A 524 24.21 -3.85 -25.69
C GLY A 524 22.99 -2.96 -25.84
N THR A 525 21.85 -3.46 -25.37
CA THR A 525 20.53 -2.81 -25.51
C THR A 525 20.27 -1.66 -24.55
N ALA A 526 21.19 -1.36 -23.60
CA ALA A 526 21.01 -0.33 -22.56
C ALA A 526 22.17 0.67 -22.48
N THR A 527 22.83 1.00 -23.56
CA THR A 527 23.98 1.91 -23.58
C THR A 527 23.71 3.31 -23.01
N LEU A 528 22.46 3.78 -23.08
CA LEU A 528 22.02 5.05 -22.44
C LEU A 528 22.04 5.00 -20.90
N ALA A 529 22.12 3.82 -20.31
CA ALA A 529 22.24 3.67 -18.86
C ALA A 529 23.68 3.75 -18.34
N LYS A 530 24.67 3.79 -19.23
CA LYS A 530 26.08 3.82 -18.84
C LYS A 530 26.41 5.05 -18.00
N ILE A 531 27.08 4.83 -16.86
CA ILE A 531 27.60 5.87 -15.98
C ILE A 531 29.11 5.75 -15.93
N LYS A 532 29.81 6.87 -16.08
CA LYS A 532 31.26 6.89 -15.88
C LYS A 532 31.56 6.46 -14.42
N ASP A 533 32.53 5.59 -14.26
CA ASP A 533 33.04 5.11 -12.97
C ASP A 533 32.08 4.23 -12.14
N ILE A 534 30.90 3.84 -12.69
CA ILE A 534 29.99 2.89 -12.03
C ILE A 534 29.66 1.77 -13.02
N LYS A 535 30.04 0.55 -12.67
CA LYS A 535 29.64 -0.65 -13.41
C LYS A 535 28.23 -1.05 -13.05
N ILE A 536 27.31 -0.90 -14.01
CA ILE A 536 25.91 -1.30 -13.89
C ILE A 536 25.71 -2.63 -14.57
N CYS A 537 25.12 -3.59 -13.86
CA CYS A 537 24.64 -4.83 -14.43
C CYS A 537 23.12 -4.75 -14.61
N GLY A 538 22.65 -4.77 -15.87
CA GLY A 538 21.26 -4.53 -16.15
C GLY A 538 20.72 -5.32 -17.33
N LYS A 539 19.38 -5.35 -17.48
CA LYS A 539 18.68 -6.01 -18.58
C LYS A 539 17.47 -5.22 -18.98
N THR A 540 17.38 -4.91 -20.29
CA THR A 540 16.19 -4.32 -20.87
C THR A 540 15.10 -5.35 -21.08
N GLY A 541 13.86 -4.91 -20.92
CA GLY A 541 12.66 -5.64 -21.27
C GLY A 541 11.69 -4.78 -22.07
N THR A 542 10.83 -5.44 -22.81
CA THR A 542 9.69 -4.84 -23.48
C THR A 542 8.51 -5.78 -23.28
N ALA A 543 7.50 -5.34 -22.54
CA ALA A 543 6.28 -6.10 -22.36
C ALA A 543 5.26 -5.66 -23.41
N GLN A 544 4.77 -6.62 -24.20
CA GLN A 544 3.78 -6.34 -25.21
C GLN A 544 2.47 -5.88 -24.59
N ASN A 545 1.89 -4.82 -25.18
CA ASN A 545 0.60 -4.29 -24.76
C ASN A 545 -0.37 -4.21 -25.96
N PRO A 546 -1.47 -4.97 -25.99
CA PRO A 546 -2.42 -4.94 -27.08
C PRO A 546 -3.21 -3.62 -27.17
N HIS A 547 -3.26 -2.84 -26.10
CA HIS A 547 -4.10 -1.65 -25.97
C HIS A 547 -3.34 -0.31 -26.10
N GLY A 548 -2.07 -0.33 -26.46
CA GLY A 548 -1.25 0.87 -26.60
C GLY A 548 0.15 0.55 -27.11
N LYS A 549 1.10 1.45 -26.92
CA LYS A 549 2.52 1.11 -27.08
C LYS A 549 2.92 0.08 -26.04
N ASP A 550 3.96 -0.69 -26.33
CA ASP A 550 4.52 -1.65 -25.38
C ASP A 550 5.06 -0.95 -24.13
N HIS A 551 5.19 -1.68 -23.01
CA HIS A 551 5.78 -1.14 -21.80
C HIS A 551 7.29 -1.26 -21.83
N ALA A 552 7.99 -0.19 -21.47
CA ALA A 552 9.44 -0.17 -21.33
C ALA A 552 9.83 -0.66 -19.94
N LEU A 553 10.73 -1.66 -19.87
CA LEU A 553 11.23 -2.24 -18.64
C LEU A 553 12.75 -2.19 -18.60
N PHE A 554 13.30 -1.92 -17.44
CA PHE A 554 14.73 -2.08 -17.18
C PHE A 554 14.96 -2.45 -15.71
N PHE A 555 15.71 -3.52 -15.50
CA PHE A 555 16.08 -4.00 -14.18
C PHE A 555 17.57 -4.10 -14.08
N ALA A 556 18.13 -3.62 -12.97
CA ALA A 556 19.56 -3.51 -12.80
C ALA A 556 19.96 -3.55 -11.33
N PHE A 557 21.25 -3.74 -11.11
CA PHE A 557 21.88 -3.45 -9.83
C PHE A 557 23.25 -2.78 -10.05
N ALA A 558 23.70 -2.07 -9.05
CA ALA A 558 24.99 -1.38 -9.06
C ALA A 558 25.52 -1.15 -7.63
N PRO A 559 26.86 -1.02 -7.47
CA PRO A 559 27.93 -1.43 -8.39
C PRO A 559 27.98 -2.94 -8.58
N LYS A 560 28.66 -3.42 -9.62
CA LYS A 560 28.80 -4.85 -9.95
C LYS A 560 29.38 -5.67 -8.79
N ASP A 561 30.49 -5.20 -8.22
CA ASP A 561 31.28 -6.00 -7.26
C ASP A 561 30.78 -5.88 -5.81
N ASN A 562 30.21 -4.73 -5.43
CA ASN A 562 29.61 -4.50 -4.12
C ASN A 562 28.22 -3.82 -4.29
N PRO A 563 27.20 -4.58 -4.66
CA PRO A 563 25.88 -4.05 -4.95
C PRO A 563 25.27 -3.27 -3.79
N LYS A 564 24.90 -2.01 -4.02
CA LYS A 564 24.25 -1.12 -3.05
C LYS A 564 22.80 -0.85 -3.37
N ILE A 565 22.43 -1.00 -4.62
CA ILE A 565 21.08 -0.75 -5.11
C ILE A 565 20.72 -1.77 -6.19
N ALA A 566 19.59 -2.44 -6.04
CA ALA A 566 18.90 -3.20 -7.06
C ALA A 566 17.62 -2.47 -7.42
N ILE A 567 17.35 -2.26 -8.71
CA ILE A 567 16.28 -1.38 -9.16
C ILE A 567 15.45 -2.02 -10.27
N SER A 568 14.15 -1.82 -10.21
CA SER A 568 13.16 -2.14 -11.24
C SER A 568 12.48 -0.86 -11.68
N VAL A 569 12.56 -0.53 -12.97
CA VAL A 569 11.87 0.61 -13.58
C VAL A 569 10.95 0.10 -14.67
N ILE A 570 9.68 0.47 -14.58
CA ILE A 570 8.66 0.18 -15.58
C ILE A 570 8.01 1.49 -16.00
N VAL A 571 7.96 1.74 -17.31
CA VAL A 571 7.26 2.88 -17.89
C VAL A 571 6.22 2.35 -18.87
N GLU A 572 4.95 2.51 -18.51
CA GLU A 572 3.84 2.02 -19.31
C GLU A 572 3.73 2.76 -20.66
N ASN A 573 3.36 2.02 -21.70
CA ASN A 573 2.99 2.57 -23.03
C ASN A 573 4.06 3.47 -23.67
N SER A 574 5.33 3.16 -23.44
CA SER A 574 6.46 4.01 -23.84
C SER A 574 7.37 3.37 -24.90
N GLY A 575 7.21 2.07 -25.20
CA GLY A 575 7.98 1.35 -26.20
C GLY A 575 9.20 0.63 -25.62
N PHE A 576 10.40 0.95 -26.08
CA PHE A 576 11.60 0.17 -25.72
C PHE A 576 12.20 0.55 -24.36
N GLY A 577 12.58 -0.49 -23.57
CA GLY A 577 13.18 -0.34 -22.25
C GLY A 577 14.48 0.47 -22.24
N GLY A 578 15.33 0.31 -23.27
CA GLY A 578 16.58 1.05 -23.40
C GLY A 578 16.41 2.56 -23.61
N VAL A 579 15.23 3.02 -24.07
CA VAL A 579 14.98 4.44 -24.38
C VAL A 579 14.46 5.23 -23.18
N TRP A 580 13.64 4.60 -22.31
CA TRP A 580 13.00 5.28 -21.20
C TRP A 580 13.34 4.69 -19.83
N ALA A 581 13.14 3.38 -19.65
CA ALA A 581 13.34 2.76 -18.34
C ALA A 581 14.83 2.69 -17.93
N ALA A 582 15.73 2.39 -18.87
CA ALA A 582 17.17 2.30 -18.57
C ALA A 582 17.80 3.66 -18.22
N PRO A 583 17.53 4.76 -18.93
CA PRO A 583 17.97 6.10 -18.53
C PRO A 583 17.46 6.50 -17.15
N ILE A 584 16.15 6.31 -16.87
CA ILE A 584 15.57 6.64 -15.56
C ILE A 584 16.26 5.84 -14.44
N ALA A 585 16.43 4.53 -14.61
CA ALA A 585 17.11 3.69 -13.62
C ALA A 585 18.55 4.14 -13.39
N SER A 586 19.26 4.51 -14.47
CA SER A 586 20.65 4.96 -14.35
C SER A 586 20.79 6.30 -13.62
N LEU A 587 19.84 7.23 -13.80
CA LEU A 587 19.79 8.48 -13.07
C LEU A 587 19.50 8.22 -11.57
N MET A 588 18.58 7.30 -11.26
CA MET A 588 18.31 6.88 -9.88
C MET A 588 19.56 6.28 -9.20
N ILE A 589 20.27 5.38 -9.90
CA ILE A 589 21.51 4.78 -9.42
C ILE A 589 22.59 5.85 -9.19
N GLU A 590 22.75 6.78 -10.13
CA GLU A 590 23.72 7.88 -10.01
C GLU A 590 23.39 8.80 -8.84
N LYS A 591 22.11 9.17 -8.67
CA LYS A 591 21.65 9.97 -7.55
C LYS A 591 21.94 9.31 -6.21
N TYR A 592 21.66 8.01 -6.09
CA TYR A 592 21.89 7.26 -4.85
C TYR A 592 23.37 7.09 -4.51
N LEU A 593 24.21 6.76 -5.51
CA LEU A 593 25.62 6.44 -5.27
C LEU A 593 26.54 7.68 -5.22
N LYS A 594 26.20 8.74 -5.96
CA LYS A 594 27.04 9.96 -6.07
C LYS A 594 26.41 11.19 -5.40
N GLY A 595 25.13 11.14 -5.03
CA GLY A 595 24.39 12.29 -4.49
C GLY A 595 24.05 13.39 -5.51
N LYS A 596 24.72 13.42 -6.67
CA LYS A 596 24.54 14.42 -7.75
C LYS A 596 24.47 13.76 -9.12
N ILE A 597 23.82 14.44 -10.05
CA ILE A 597 23.70 14.00 -11.44
C ILE A 597 24.79 14.66 -12.28
N SER A 598 25.51 13.84 -13.07
CA SER A 598 26.53 14.31 -14.00
C SER A 598 26.02 14.41 -15.45
N ARG A 599 24.75 14.03 -15.70
CA ARG A 599 24.15 13.96 -17.04
C ARG A 599 22.86 14.80 -17.12
N PRO A 600 22.95 16.15 -17.02
CA PRO A 600 21.79 17.03 -16.93
C PRO A 600 20.91 17.00 -18.19
N GLU A 601 21.48 16.82 -19.37
CA GLU A 601 20.71 16.71 -20.62
C GLU A 601 19.84 15.44 -20.66
N LEU A 602 20.36 14.32 -20.13
CA LEU A 602 19.60 13.10 -20.01
C LEU A 602 18.45 13.25 -18.99
N GLU A 603 18.74 13.87 -17.85
CA GLU A 603 17.75 14.19 -16.84
C GLU A 603 16.63 15.06 -17.41
N LYS A 604 16.97 16.17 -18.04
CA LYS A 604 16.02 17.09 -18.68
C LYS A 604 15.13 16.36 -19.68
N ARG A 605 15.70 15.54 -20.55
CA ARG A 605 14.95 14.70 -21.50
C ARG A 605 13.96 13.79 -20.79
N MET A 606 14.36 13.14 -19.68
CA MET A 606 13.48 12.24 -18.94
C MET A 606 12.33 13.00 -18.26
N VAL A 607 12.61 14.16 -17.70
CA VAL A 607 11.65 15.00 -16.98
C VAL A 607 10.61 15.63 -17.91
N GLU A 608 11.04 16.24 -19.01
CA GLU A 608 10.17 16.97 -19.95
C GLU A 608 9.25 16.06 -20.78
N ALA A 609 9.57 14.77 -20.90
CA ALA A 609 8.79 13.86 -21.71
C ALA A 609 7.41 13.57 -21.14
N ASN A 610 6.36 13.93 -21.88
CA ASN A 610 4.97 13.61 -21.53
C ASN A 610 4.49 12.35 -22.28
N LEU A 611 4.73 11.19 -21.68
CA LEU A 611 4.40 9.90 -22.29
C LEU A 611 2.91 9.55 -22.13
N ILE A 612 2.21 10.11 -21.16
CA ILE A 612 0.76 9.96 -21.02
C ILE A 612 0.06 10.59 -22.23
N LYS A 613 0.39 11.85 -22.54
CA LYS A 613 -0.16 12.56 -23.71
C LYS A 613 0.19 11.84 -25.01
N ALA A 614 1.46 11.48 -25.17
CA ALA A 614 1.94 10.78 -26.37
C ALA A 614 1.23 9.44 -26.61
N ASN A 615 0.89 8.69 -25.56
CA ASN A 615 0.14 7.44 -25.71
C ASN A 615 -1.34 7.68 -26.04
N ILE A 616 -1.98 8.70 -25.46
CA ILE A 616 -3.36 9.08 -25.80
C ILE A 616 -3.44 9.46 -27.29
N GLU A 617 -2.50 10.24 -27.78
CA GLU A 617 -2.43 10.61 -29.20
C GLU A 617 -2.19 9.39 -30.11
N TYR A 618 -1.30 8.46 -29.70
CA TYR A 618 -1.06 7.22 -30.42
C TYR A 618 -2.33 6.36 -30.55
N ILE A 619 -3.10 6.23 -29.49
CA ILE A 619 -4.37 5.48 -29.48
C ILE A 619 -5.39 6.18 -30.38
N LYS A 620 -5.54 7.52 -30.30
CA LYS A 620 -6.46 8.32 -31.12
C LYS A 620 -6.15 8.19 -32.63
N ARG A 621 -4.88 8.10 -33.01
CA ARG A 621 -4.45 7.85 -34.39
C ARG A 621 -4.68 6.41 -34.86
N GLY A 622 -5.31 5.56 -34.04
CA GLY A 622 -5.66 4.18 -34.37
C GLY A 622 -4.50 3.20 -34.37
N MET A 623 -3.50 3.40 -33.52
CA MET A 623 -2.34 2.50 -33.31
C MET A 623 -1.62 2.13 -34.62
N PRO A 624 -1.04 3.07 -35.37
CA PRO A 624 -0.54 2.88 -36.74
C PRO A 624 0.50 1.76 -36.86
N ASP A 625 1.36 1.57 -35.86
CA ASP A 625 2.42 0.56 -35.87
C ASP A 625 1.89 -0.89 -35.71
N LYS A 626 0.68 -1.08 -35.13
CA LYS A 626 0.04 -2.40 -34.97
C LYS A 626 -0.87 -2.76 -36.14
N LYS A 627 -1.47 -1.79 -36.82
CA LYS A 627 -2.28 -2.04 -38.02
C LYS A 627 -1.47 -2.62 -39.17
N LYS A 628 -0.20 -2.18 -39.36
CA LYS A 628 0.70 -2.72 -40.40
C LYS A 628 1.01 -4.22 -40.18
N ASN A 629 1.11 -4.67 -38.95
CA ASN A 629 1.37 -6.09 -38.65
C ASN A 629 0.14 -6.99 -38.79
N ASN A 630 -1.08 -6.47 -38.57
CA ASN A 630 -2.33 -7.25 -38.68
C ASN A 630 -2.82 -7.37 -40.14
N THR A 631 -2.54 -6.41 -41.00
CA THR A 631 -2.90 -6.48 -42.42
C THR A 631 -2.08 -7.55 -43.18
N HIS A 632 -0.84 -7.80 -42.72
CA HIS A 632 -0.05 -8.91 -43.26
C HIS A 632 -0.50 -10.29 -42.79
N GLN A 633 -1.17 -10.38 -41.62
CA GLN A 633 -1.72 -11.64 -41.10
C GLN A 633 -3.08 -11.99 -41.73
N LYS A 634 -3.94 -10.99 -42.04
CA LYS A 634 -5.21 -11.24 -42.73
C LYS A 634 -5.03 -11.65 -44.20
N LYS A 635 -4.00 -11.14 -44.92
CA LYS A 635 -3.70 -11.56 -46.31
C LYS A 635 -3.14 -12.97 -46.43
N LYS A 636 -2.62 -13.60 -45.33
CA LYS A 636 -2.12 -14.98 -45.34
C LYS A 636 -3.14 -16.01 -44.85
N ARG A 637 -4.36 -15.61 -44.42
CA ARG A 637 -5.45 -16.54 -44.09
C ARG A 637 -6.46 -16.77 -45.20
N ASN A 638 -6.32 -16.05 -46.34
CA ASN A 638 -7.19 -16.18 -47.50
C ASN A 638 -6.46 -16.76 -48.73
N HIS A 639 -5.38 -17.53 -48.51
CA HIS A 639 -4.76 -18.38 -49.52
C HIS A 639 -4.47 -19.75 -48.95
#